data_2262e65d0cdb513de563f4de92f0f5b6
#
_entry.id   2262e65d0cdb513de563f4de92f0f5b6
#
_cell.length_a   1.000
_cell.length_b   1.000
_cell.length_c   1.000
_cell.angle_alpha   90.00
_cell.angle_beta   90.00
_cell.angle_gamma   90.00
#
_symmetry.space_group_name_H-M   'P 1'
#
loop_
_entity.id
_entity.type
_entity.pdbx_description
1 polymer ?
#
loop_
_entity_poly.entity_id
_entity_poly.type
_entity_poly.pdbx_seq_one_letter_code
_entity_poly.pdbx_strand_id
1 'polypeptide(L)'
;MMGSPLRVLLALPLALALRVDVSRPRTNDWKRTQCGGPSGSADLPTQWAAQVTTTSPPLPEFPRPSLVRGGSDRDRGNQSTWSTLNGIWEYAPADPTAPPPTGKTLEQSILVPFPIESCLSGVAPNSTAAYVNRSWYRLEVTVTATAGTRQLLHFEAANWQTTVYVNGRLLGNHSGGYDRFSVELTHEIFGASASRSAFSGSASATLELLIGVYNPADRGAQPNGKARISAITSPGGDTYTPASGLWQSVWIEEVPAAFIASVQLDANTSHLTATARIDDASVSAANMVKFEVIDPASKAVVASGHSLAGSPLRLAIPSARLWSPGAPFLYDLRVSCDACHDAVLAYFGMRTFTVANVTTPSSGGYTQVHAALVKGGDLLVANLTVKQAEAKCDATAGCVGFTFEASASAGVHRTYLKGGQLKFTQPAAEAWQSFVKLPAKMPRPLLNGGKIFLAGWLDQSYWPDGIYTAPTEAALTFDLEAVRTFGLNTVRLHQKVNSERWYYAADRLGVLIMQDAVQKYGRASNATIPLFESDLKRMIEQRSNHPSIVQWETFNEQDCWQVFKTAPHAVADIVRLARATDGQHRPVDTDSGGGANGLPVGDVNDIHSYPYPRPVLPTARRYAMIGEFGGIGYFARGREWVPGKCHTYLNASSPAKEADIYVNMTRQMIDLAPTGLSASIYTQITDVELECDGFLNYDRTSKFTPAQTAAIREANEKLIAVASAQ
;
A
#
# COMPACT_ATOMS: atom_id res chain seq x y z
N MET A 1 26.94 -62.85 -4.79
CA MET A 1 27.80 -61.64 -4.80
C MET A 1 26.84 -60.44 -4.99
N MET A 2 26.50 -59.79 -3.89
CA MET A 2 25.63 -58.60 -3.90
C MET A 2 26.52 -57.35 -3.92
N GLY A 3 26.44 -56.59 -4.99
CA GLY A 3 27.12 -55.30 -5.11
C GLY A 3 26.33 -54.19 -4.44
N SER A 4 26.90 -53.60 -3.39
CA SER A 4 26.37 -52.39 -2.75
C SER A 4 26.47 -51.18 -3.70
N PRO A 5 25.47 -50.29 -3.73
CA PRO A 5 25.58 -49.03 -4.47
C PRO A 5 26.47 -48.06 -3.68
N LEU A 6 27.54 -47.62 -4.33
CA LEU A 6 28.41 -46.54 -3.88
C LEU A 6 27.59 -45.24 -3.74
N ARG A 7 27.32 -44.81 -2.52
CA ARG A 7 26.81 -43.45 -2.24
C ARG A 7 27.98 -42.48 -2.48
N VAL A 8 27.95 -41.78 -3.59
CA VAL A 8 28.77 -40.58 -3.77
C VAL A 8 28.19 -39.50 -2.88
N LEU A 9 28.75 -39.30 -1.71
CA LEU A 9 28.60 -38.07 -0.94
C LEU A 9 29.33 -36.98 -1.72
N LEU A 10 28.58 -36.18 -2.49
CA LEU A 10 29.05 -34.87 -2.91
C LEU A 10 29.21 -34.05 -1.62
N ALA A 11 30.46 -33.90 -1.18
CA ALA A 11 30.81 -32.89 -0.16
C ALA A 11 30.50 -31.52 -0.77
N LEU A 12 29.40 -30.94 -0.37
CA LEU A 12 29.17 -29.51 -0.54
C LEU A 12 30.35 -28.80 0.15
N PRO A 13 31.08 -27.88 -0.54
CA PRO A 13 32.08 -27.07 0.14
C PRO A 13 31.38 -26.38 1.31
N LEU A 14 32.03 -26.33 2.49
CA LEU A 14 31.64 -25.50 3.59
C LEU A 14 31.48 -24.09 3.02
N ALA A 15 30.23 -23.66 2.80
CA ALA A 15 29.92 -22.31 2.45
C ALA A 15 30.37 -21.44 3.63
N LEU A 16 31.42 -20.66 3.44
CA LEU A 16 31.76 -19.59 4.36
C LEU A 16 30.56 -18.63 4.33
N ALA A 17 29.89 -18.49 5.45
CA ALA A 17 28.71 -17.64 5.57
C ALA A 17 29.12 -16.17 5.59
N LEU A 18 28.30 -15.30 5.00
CA LEU A 18 28.39 -13.86 5.19
C LEU A 18 28.45 -13.58 6.69
N ARG A 19 29.41 -12.79 7.10
CA ARG A 19 29.47 -12.27 8.47
C ARG A 19 29.56 -10.76 8.43
N VAL A 20 28.66 -10.10 9.15
CA VAL A 20 28.65 -8.65 9.32
C VAL A 20 28.74 -8.34 10.81
N ASP A 21 29.86 -7.79 11.23
CA ASP A 21 30.05 -7.29 12.58
C ASP A 21 29.86 -5.77 12.56
N VAL A 22 28.85 -5.27 13.29
CA VAL A 22 28.48 -3.86 13.30
C VAL A 22 29.11 -3.18 14.52
N SER A 23 29.97 -2.18 14.28
CA SER A 23 30.50 -1.29 15.32
C SER A 23 29.47 -0.22 15.63
N ARG A 24 28.54 -0.52 16.54
CA ARG A 24 27.50 0.44 16.90
C ARG A 24 28.03 1.54 17.81
N PRO A 25 27.59 2.81 17.60
CA PRO A 25 27.85 3.90 18.55
C PRO A 25 27.41 3.51 19.96
N ARG A 26 27.92 4.20 20.96
CA ARG A 26 27.56 3.94 22.36
C ARG A 26 26.04 4.11 22.53
N THR A 27 25.36 3.03 22.96
CA THR A 27 23.91 2.97 23.14
C THR A 27 23.38 3.84 24.28
N ASN A 28 24.26 4.36 25.13
CA ASN A 28 23.90 5.12 26.34
C ASN A 28 23.27 6.49 26.06
N ASP A 29 23.42 7.01 24.85
CA ASP A 29 22.93 8.34 24.51
C ASP A 29 21.57 8.32 23.80
N TRP A 30 21.12 7.15 23.29
CA TRP A 30 19.81 7.04 22.70
C TRP A 30 18.72 6.93 23.77
N LYS A 31 17.71 7.79 23.64
CA LYS A 31 16.48 7.72 24.44
C LYS A 31 15.30 8.02 23.52
N ARG A 32 14.24 7.23 23.66
CA ARG A 32 12.94 7.59 23.07
C ARG A 32 12.54 8.98 23.57
N THR A 33 12.17 9.85 22.66
CA THR A 33 11.57 11.15 22.99
C THR A 33 10.09 10.99 23.32
N GLN A 34 9.39 12.07 23.64
CA GLN A 34 7.95 12.02 23.84
C GLN A 34 7.25 11.70 22.51
N CYS A 35 6.37 10.69 22.48
CA CYS A 35 5.54 10.33 21.36
C CYS A 35 4.23 11.11 21.42
N GLY A 36 4.15 12.26 20.80
CA GLY A 36 2.97 13.11 20.87
C GLY A 36 3.09 14.32 19.97
N GLY A 37 2.00 15.05 19.85
CA GLY A 37 1.94 16.27 19.08
C GLY A 37 2.77 17.42 19.65
N PRO A 38 2.50 18.67 19.23
CA PRO A 38 3.19 19.85 19.72
C PRO A 38 3.19 19.97 21.25
N SER A 39 4.04 20.86 21.78
CA SER A 39 4.22 21.08 23.22
C SER A 39 2.90 21.10 23.99
N GLY A 40 2.82 20.35 25.08
CA GLY A 40 1.63 20.19 25.92
C GLY A 40 0.76 18.97 25.60
N SER A 41 1.09 18.22 24.55
CA SER A 41 0.41 16.98 24.19
C SER A 41 0.74 15.84 25.18
N ALA A 42 -0.13 14.83 25.26
CA ALA A 42 0.15 13.61 26.01
C ALA A 42 1.25 12.78 25.31
N ASP A 43 1.93 11.92 26.08
CA ASP A 43 2.77 10.87 25.51
C ASP A 43 1.86 9.71 25.06
N LEU A 44 1.82 9.41 23.78
CA LEU A 44 0.90 8.44 23.16
C LEU A 44 1.64 7.28 22.47
N PRO A 45 2.56 6.57 23.14
CA PRO A 45 3.17 5.42 22.53
C PRO A 45 2.15 4.30 22.35
N THR A 46 2.29 3.51 21.27
CA THR A 46 1.55 2.26 21.16
C THR A 46 2.05 1.23 22.20
N GLN A 47 1.27 0.16 22.39
CA GLN A 47 1.67 -0.95 23.27
C GLN A 47 2.98 -1.65 22.84
N TRP A 48 3.40 -1.50 21.59
CA TRP A 48 4.62 -2.09 21.05
C TRP A 48 5.86 -1.22 21.20
N ALA A 49 5.71 0.07 21.46
CA ALA A 49 6.86 0.99 21.61
C ALA A 49 7.86 0.52 22.69
N ALA A 50 7.39 -0.10 23.77
CA ALA A 50 8.23 -0.63 24.84
C ALA A 50 9.09 -1.83 24.41
N GLN A 51 8.77 -2.49 23.29
CA GLN A 51 9.55 -3.59 22.73
C GLN A 51 10.72 -3.10 21.87
N VAL A 52 10.70 -1.83 21.47
CA VAL A 52 11.78 -1.21 20.70
C VAL A 52 12.91 -0.85 21.65
N THR A 53 14.06 -1.49 21.46
CA THR A 53 15.25 -1.32 22.32
C THR A 53 16.49 -1.13 21.45
N THR A 54 17.60 -0.80 22.09
CA THR A 54 18.92 -0.71 21.43
C THR A 54 19.74 -1.99 21.58
N THR A 55 19.26 -2.95 22.36
CA THR A 55 19.97 -4.22 22.62
C THR A 55 19.75 -5.26 21.52
N SER A 56 18.68 -5.11 20.73
CA SER A 56 18.39 -5.90 19.56
C SER A 56 17.95 -4.97 18.41
N PRO A 57 18.25 -5.34 17.15
CA PRO A 57 17.76 -4.57 16.00
C PRO A 57 16.24 -4.49 16.01
N PRO A 58 15.61 -3.31 15.80
CA PRO A 58 14.17 -3.24 15.53
C PRO A 58 13.85 -3.86 14.18
N LEU A 59 12.65 -4.43 14.03
CA LEU A 59 12.20 -5.10 12.81
C LEU A 59 13.27 -6.06 12.27
N PRO A 60 13.60 -7.12 13.02
CA PRO A 60 14.71 -8.03 12.70
C PRO A 60 14.37 -9.04 11.60
N GLU A 61 13.14 -9.06 11.13
CA GLU A 61 12.64 -9.98 10.13
C GLU A 61 13.27 -9.70 8.75
N PHE A 62 13.38 -10.75 7.93
CA PHE A 62 13.90 -10.60 6.57
C PHE A 62 13.00 -9.69 5.73
N PRO A 63 13.51 -8.59 5.15
CA PRO A 63 12.67 -7.57 4.54
C PRO A 63 11.97 -7.99 3.25
N ARG A 64 12.46 -9.05 2.55
CA ARG A 64 11.95 -9.50 1.23
C ARG A 64 11.34 -10.90 1.28
N PRO A 65 10.19 -11.11 1.92
CA PRO A 65 9.57 -12.44 2.01
C PRO A 65 9.17 -13.03 0.65
N SER A 66 9.06 -12.21 -0.39
CA SER A 66 8.77 -12.62 -1.77
C SER A 66 10.00 -13.11 -2.54
N LEU A 67 11.22 -12.98 -2.00
CA LEU A 67 12.46 -13.40 -2.66
C LEU A 67 13.52 -13.83 -1.62
N VAL A 68 13.36 -15.03 -1.06
CA VAL A 68 14.28 -15.59 -0.03
C VAL A 68 15.35 -16.44 -0.70
N ARG A 69 16.62 -16.09 -0.51
CA ARG A 69 17.76 -16.81 -1.08
C ARG A 69 18.27 -17.88 -0.13
N GLY A 70 18.51 -19.09 -0.67
CA GLY A 70 19.17 -20.17 0.04
C GLY A 70 18.45 -20.70 1.28
N GLY A 71 17.19 -20.32 1.53
CA GLY A 71 16.38 -20.69 2.68
C GLY A 71 14.93 -20.94 2.33
N SER A 72 14.15 -21.37 3.33
CA SER A 72 12.70 -21.57 3.22
C SER A 72 11.89 -20.76 4.25
N ASP A 73 12.56 -20.14 5.19
CA ASP A 73 11.94 -19.32 6.23
C ASP A 73 11.82 -17.87 5.73
N ARG A 74 10.59 -17.43 5.50
CA ARG A 74 10.30 -16.07 4.98
C ARG A 74 10.43 -14.98 6.04
N ASP A 75 10.39 -15.36 7.31
CA ASP A 75 10.49 -14.41 8.40
C ASP A 75 11.96 -14.17 8.79
N ARG A 76 12.78 -15.19 8.74
CA ARG A 76 14.20 -15.11 9.11
C ARG A 76 15.14 -14.98 7.91
N GLY A 77 14.70 -15.40 6.72
CA GLY A 77 15.59 -15.56 5.59
C GLY A 77 16.66 -16.62 5.86
N ASN A 78 17.69 -16.64 5.03
CA ASN A 78 18.90 -17.42 5.33
C ASN A 78 19.95 -16.51 5.97
N GLN A 79 20.07 -16.55 7.28
CA GLN A 79 20.99 -15.71 8.05
C GLN A 79 22.48 -15.90 7.69
N SER A 80 22.81 -16.92 6.90
CA SER A 80 24.17 -17.08 6.36
C SER A 80 24.42 -16.23 5.10
N THR A 81 23.37 -15.62 4.53
CA THR A 81 23.47 -14.82 3.30
C THR A 81 23.06 -13.37 3.45
N TRP A 82 22.52 -12.99 4.59
CA TRP A 82 22.13 -11.60 4.84
C TRP A 82 22.30 -11.20 6.30
N SER A 83 22.39 -9.90 6.53
CA SER A 83 22.44 -9.32 7.88
C SER A 83 21.77 -7.95 7.91
N THR A 84 20.90 -7.73 8.91
CA THR A 84 20.28 -6.43 9.10
C THR A 84 21.28 -5.40 9.63
N LEU A 85 21.15 -4.17 9.14
CA LEU A 85 21.86 -3.01 9.68
C LEU A 85 20.93 -2.11 10.53
N ASN A 86 19.67 -2.52 10.72
CA ASN A 86 18.76 -1.82 11.63
C ASN A 86 19.37 -1.71 13.02
N GLY A 87 19.11 -0.61 13.72
CA GLY A 87 19.64 -0.32 15.05
C GLY A 87 20.26 1.07 15.13
N ILE A 88 21.14 1.30 16.08
CA ILE A 88 21.74 2.62 16.32
C ILE A 88 22.78 2.94 15.24
N TRP A 89 22.66 4.12 14.63
CA TRP A 89 23.62 4.76 13.75
C TRP A 89 24.06 6.10 14.34
N GLU A 90 25.25 6.58 13.99
CA GLU A 90 25.62 7.97 14.20
C GLU A 90 24.80 8.85 13.26
N TYR A 91 24.45 10.05 13.71
CA TYR A 91 23.57 10.96 12.99
C TYR A 91 24.04 12.43 13.14
N ALA A 92 23.86 13.20 12.09
CA ALA A 92 23.99 14.66 12.14
C ALA A 92 23.05 15.34 11.14
N PRO A 93 22.34 16.39 11.56
CA PRO A 93 21.70 17.31 10.62
C PRO A 93 22.77 18.07 9.84
N ALA A 94 22.45 18.47 8.61
CA ALA A 94 23.40 19.20 7.76
C ALA A 94 22.72 20.25 6.89
N ASP A 95 23.49 21.28 6.52
CA ASP A 95 23.11 22.16 5.43
C ASP A 95 23.05 21.36 4.12
N PRO A 96 22.06 21.60 3.24
CA PRO A 96 21.95 20.90 1.96
C PRO A 96 23.17 21.01 1.05
N THR A 97 24.00 22.05 1.23
CA THR A 97 25.21 22.32 0.45
C THR A 97 26.47 21.82 1.13
N ALA A 98 26.40 21.36 2.39
CA ALA A 98 27.58 20.91 3.12
C ALA A 98 28.21 19.67 2.47
N PRO A 99 29.55 19.58 2.40
CA PRO A 99 30.22 18.38 1.90
C PRO A 99 29.99 17.17 2.82
N PRO A 100 30.11 15.93 2.29
CA PRO A 100 29.97 14.73 3.11
C PRO A 100 31.03 14.69 4.23
N PRO A 101 30.64 14.41 5.47
CA PRO A 101 31.56 14.35 6.61
C PRO A 101 32.33 13.01 6.69
N THR A 102 33.00 12.63 5.60
CA THR A 102 33.79 11.39 5.48
C THR A 102 34.90 11.30 6.51
N GLY A 103 35.09 10.15 7.12
CA GLY A 103 36.13 9.88 8.13
C GLY A 103 35.89 10.61 9.46
N LYS A 104 34.71 11.19 9.70
CA LYS A 104 34.36 11.90 10.93
C LYS A 104 33.23 11.20 11.63
N THR A 105 33.34 11.05 12.95
CA THR A 105 32.22 10.65 13.80
C THR A 105 31.15 11.75 13.82
N LEU A 106 29.88 11.35 13.91
CA LEU A 106 28.76 12.27 14.01
C LEU A 106 28.30 12.40 15.45
N GLU A 107 27.76 13.58 15.81
CA GLU A 107 27.57 13.96 17.23
C GLU A 107 26.36 13.31 17.89
N GLN A 108 25.38 12.91 17.12
CA GLN A 108 24.11 12.36 17.63
C GLN A 108 23.97 10.88 17.26
N SER A 109 23.01 10.23 17.88
CA SER A 109 22.62 8.86 17.57
C SER A 109 21.16 8.81 17.13
N ILE A 110 20.86 7.98 16.13
CA ILE A 110 19.50 7.72 15.65
C ILE A 110 19.23 6.23 15.54
N LEU A 111 18.00 5.82 15.84
CA LEU A 111 17.57 4.43 15.71
C LEU A 111 16.92 4.20 14.33
N VAL A 112 17.61 3.46 13.45
CA VAL A 112 17.11 3.02 12.14
C VAL A 112 16.30 1.73 12.33
N PRO A 113 15.11 1.58 11.72
CA PRO A 113 14.57 2.34 10.60
C PRO A 113 13.43 3.31 10.98
N PHE A 114 13.63 4.15 11.95
CA PHE A 114 12.60 5.13 12.30
C PHE A 114 12.90 6.49 11.66
N PRO A 115 11.85 7.15 11.07
CA PRO A 115 12.00 8.51 10.53
C PRO A 115 12.56 9.48 11.57
N ILE A 116 13.26 10.50 11.12
CA ILE A 116 13.87 11.53 12.00
C ILE A 116 12.82 12.13 12.95
N GLU A 117 11.61 12.34 12.47
CA GLU A 117 10.50 12.96 13.20
C GLU A 117 9.84 12.02 14.23
N SER A 118 10.13 10.74 14.16
CA SER A 118 9.59 9.72 15.08
C SER A 118 10.20 9.85 16.47
N CYS A 119 9.39 9.66 17.50
CA CYS A 119 9.91 9.59 18.88
C CYS A 119 10.83 8.38 19.09
N LEU A 120 10.61 7.29 18.33
CA LEU A 120 11.45 6.09 18.36
C LEU A 120 12.80 6.30 17.68
N SER A 121 12.95 7.32 16.86
CA SER A 121 14.26 7.65 16.29
C SER A 121 15.26 8.11 17.35
N GLY A 122 14.77 8.75 18.43
CA GLY A 122 15.58 9.39 19.45
C GLY A 122 15.99 10.82 19.12
N VAL A 123 15.70 11.32 17.90
CA VAL A 123 16.04 12.66 17.44
C VAL A 123 14.84 13.60 17.50
N ALA A 124 13.73 13.26 16.89
CA ALA A 124 12.43 13.94 16.85
C ALA A 124 12.48 15.49 16.97
N PRO A 125 12.53 16.23 15.87
CA PRO A 125 12.53 17.70 15.91
C PRO A 125 11.23 18.22 16.54
N ASN A 126 11.34 19.20 17.43
CA ASN A 126 10.21 19.76 18.16
C ASN A 126 9.72 21.12 17.63
N SER A 127 10.25 21.56 16.49
CA SER A 127 9.83 22.79 15.84
C SER A 127 10.02 22.72 14.33
N THR A 128 9.27 23.53 13.58
CA THR A 128 9.42 23.66 12.13
C THR A 128 10.77 24.27 11.74
N ALA A 129 11.38 25.07 12.62
CA ALA A 129 12.74 25.61 12.43
C ALA A 129 13.82 24.54 12.61
N ALA A 130 13.53 23.52 13.42
CA ALA A 130 14.42 22.37 13.60
C ALA A 130 14.27 21.31 12.51
N TYR A 131 13.31 21.46 11.58
CA TYR A 131 13.17 20.54 10.45
C TYR A 131 14.41 20.62 9.55
N VAL A 132 15.03 19.47 9.34
CA VAL A 132 16.29 19.32 8.65
C VAL A 132 16.06 18.75 7.26
N ASN A 133 16.33 19.55 6.22
CA ASN A 133 16.18 19.06 4.85
C ASN A 133 17.23 17.99 4.48
N ARG A 134 18.42 18.01 5.08
CA ARG A 134 19.49 17.03 4.85
C ARG A 134 20.02 16.47 6.14
N SER A 135 20.29 15.16 6.15
CA SER A 135 20.87 14.43 7.27
C SER A 135 21.96 13.49 6.79
N TRP A 136 22.92 13.22 7.67
CA TRP A 136 23.93 12.20 7.49
C TRP A 136 23.76 11.11 8.53
N TYR A 137 23.85 9.86 8.07
CA TYR A 137 23.88 8.64 8.85
C TYR A 137 25.23 7.97 8.64
N ARG A 138 25.92 7.60 9.71
CA ARG A 138 27.20 6.91 9.64
C ARG A 138 27.16 5.60 10.44
N LEU A 139 27.67 4.53 9.84
CA LEU A 139 27.84 3.25 10.49
C LEU A 139 29.15 2.61 10.04
N GLU A 140 29.92 2.08 10.99
CA GLU A 140 31.11 1.29 10.70
C GLU A 140 30.74 -0.21 10.79
N VAL A 141 31.04 -0.96 9.74
CA VAL A 141 30.74 -2.38 9.64
C VAL A 141 31.96 -3.15 9.16
N THR A 142 32.24 -4.30 9.77
CA THR A 142 33.22 -5.24 9.26
C THR A 142 32.48 -6.36 8.53
N VAL A 143 32.69 -6.44 7.21
CA VAL A 143 32.06 -7.44 6.34
C VAL A 143 33.07 -8.49 5.98
N THR A 144 32.80 -9.76 6.33
CA THR A 144 33.53 -10.91 5.83
C THR A 144 32.68 -11.61 4.79
N ALA A 145 33.20 -11.74 3.59
CA ALA A 145 32.49 -12.19 2.41
C ALA A 145 33.25 -13.30 1.68
N THR A 146 32.54 -14.15 0.96
CA THR A 146 33.08 -15.27 0.19
C THR A 146 33.62 -14.78 -1.15
N ALA A 147 34.78 -15.26 -1.55
CA ALA A 147 35.34 -14.95 -2.87
C ALA A 147 34.42 -15.48 -3.99
N GLY A 148 34.27 -14.68 -5.05
CA GLY A 148 33.37 -15.00 -6.17
C GLY A 148 31.90 -14.69 -5.94
N THR A 149 31.55 -14.09 -4.78
CA THR A 149 30.21 -13.56 -4.51
C THR A 149 30.18 -12.03 -4.65
N ARG A 150 28.98 -11.47 -4.65
CA ARG A 150 28.76 -10.02 -4.61
C ARG A 150 28.03 -9.65 -3.29
N GLN A 151 28.34 -8.49 -2.76
CA GLN A 151 27.74 -7.96 -1.56
C GLN A 151 26.93 -6.73 -1.90
N LEU A 152 25.64 -6.77 -1.59
CA LEU A 152 24.68 -5.72 -1.89
C LEU A 152 24.21 -5.06 -0.59
N LEU A 153 24.36 -3.74 -0.52
CA LEU A 153 23.72 -2.92 0.52
C LEU A 153 22.35 -2.52 0.01
N HIS A 154 21.32 -2.98 0.69
CA HIS A 154 19.93 -2.72 0.34
C HIS A 154 19.33 -1.68 1.26
N PHE A 155 18.49 -0.83 0.68
CA PHE A 155 17.58 0.09 1.36
C PHE A 155 16.16 -0.26 0.91
N GLU A 156 15.28 -0.61 1.84
CA GLU A 156 13.89 -0.90 1.47
C GLU A 156 13.14 0.38 1.09
N ALA A 157 13.36 1.47 1.85
CA ALA A 157 13.01 2.84 1.44
C ALA A 157 13.78 3.88 2.26
N ALA A 158 14.08 5.00 1.62
CA ALA A 158 14.70 6.17 2.25
C ALA A 158 14.10 7.44 1.64
N ASN A 159 13.51 8.32 2.44
CA ASN A 159 12.77 9.47 1.93
C ASN A 159 13.61 10.75 2.06
N TRP A 160 14.00 11.38 0.98
CA TRP A 160 13.59 11.18 -0.44
C TRP A 160 14.81 10.94 -1.35
N GLN A 161 15.82 11.86 -1.37
CA GLN A 161 17.03 11.70 -2.19
C GLN A 161 18.17 11.19 -1.34
N THR A 162 18.72 10.04 -1.73
CA THR A 162 19.75 9.34 -0.98
C THR A 162 21.07 9.34 -1.72
N THR A 163 22.16 9.63 -1.02
CA THR A 163 23.54 9.48 -1.51
C THR A 163 24.29 8.48 -0.62
N VAL A 164 24.98 7.53 -1.21
CA VAL A 164 25.69 6.47 -0.49
C VAL A 164 27.19 6.59 -0.73
N TYR A 165 27.93 6.87 0.34
CA TYR A 165 29.38 6.85 0.35
C TYR A 165 29.87 5.65 1.15
N VAL A 166 30.94 5.02 0.69
CA VAL A 166 31.66 3.97 1.42
C VAL A 166 33.14 4.29 1.40
N ASN A 167 33.76 4.35 2.58
CA ASN A 167 35.17 4.75 2.74
C ASN A 167 35.49 6.08 2.01
N GLY A 168 34.58 7.04 2.06
CA GLY A 168 34.70 8.35 1.42
C GLY A 168 34.45 8.36 -0.09
N ARG A 169 34.21 7.22 -0.74
CA ARG A 169 33.89 7.14 -2.17
C ARG A 169 32.38 7.11 -2.40
N LEU A 170 31.88 7.94 -3.29
CA LEU A 170 30.48 7.89 -3.72
C LEU A 170 30.23 6.62 -4.53
N LEU A 171 29.33 5.74 -4.06
CA LEU A 171 28.95 4.50 -4.74
C LEU A 171 27.61 4.59 -5.45
N GLY A 172 26.68 5.40 -4.96
CA GLY A 172 25.36 5.48 -5.56
C GLY A 172 24.54 6.67 -5.12
N ASN A 173 23.55 6.98 -5.97
CA ASN A 173 22.50 7.96 -5.69
C ASN A 173 21.14 7.33 -6.00
N HIS A 174 20.13 7.70 -5.24
CA HIS A 174 18.75 7.32 -5.49
C HIS A 174 17.80 8.50 -5.25
N SER A 175 16.73 8.58 -6.03
CA SER A 175 15.64 9.53 -5.82
C SER A 175 14.32 8.77 -5.87
N GLY A 176 13.62 8.77 -4.76
CA GLY A 176 12.38 8.02 -4.52
C GLY A 176 12.24 7.77 -3.02
N GLY A 177 11.05 8.01 -2.46
CA GLY A 177 10.86 7.91 -1.01
C GLY A 177 10.27 6.58 -0.56
N TYR A 178 9.82 5.72 -1.50
CA TYR A 178 8.90 4.62 -1.22
C TYR A 178 9.26 3.33 -1.93
N ASP A 179 10.38 3.28 -2.61
CA ASP A 179 10.85 2.14 -3.38
C ASP A 179 12.20 1.64 -2.92
N ARG A 180 12.44 0.35 -3.13
CA ARG A 180 13.71 -0.30 -2.76
C ARG A 180 14.77 -0.04 -3.81
N PHE A 181 16.00 0.19 -3.33
CA PHE A 181 17.20 0.27 -4.15
C PHE A 181 18.39 -0.41 -3.47
N SER A 182 19.48 -0.61 -4.22
CA SER A 182 20.66 -1.31 -3.72
C SER A 182 21.93 -0.68 -4.28
N VAL A 183 23.03 -0.81 -3.52
CA VAL A 183 24.38 -0.40 -3.92
C VAL A 183 25.32 -1.57 -3.71
N GLU A 184 26.23 -1.82 -4.66
CA GLU A 184 27.18 -2.92 -4.57
C GLU A 184 28.43 -2.52 -3.75
N LEU A 185 28.81 -3.37 -2.78
CA LEU A 185 29.97 -3.21 -1.90
C LEU A 185 31.17 -4.07 -2.29
N THR A 186 31.03 -4.95 -3.26
CA THR A 186 32.02 -6.01 -3.60
C THR A 186 33.42 -5.42 -3.80
N HIS A 187 33.52 -4.32 -4.55
CA HIS A 187 34.79 -3.66 -4.83
C HIS A 187 35.47 -3.10 -3.57
N GLU A 188 34.68 -2.61 -2.61
CA GLU A 188 35.19 -2.04 -1.36
C GLU A 188 35.75 -3.10 -0.41
N ILE A 189 35.28 -4.36 -0.55
CA ILE A 189 35.71 -5.50 0.26
C ILE A 189 36.93 -6.18 -0.35
N PHE A 190 36.92 -6.42 -1.66
CA PHE A 190 37.95 -7.20 -2.35
C PHE A 190 39.01 -6.35 -3.07
N GLY A 191 38.83 -5.03 -3.21
CA GLY A 191 39.72 -4.11 -3.93
C GLY A 191 39.58 -4.16 -5.46
N ALA A 192 40.23 -3.21 -6.15
CA ALA A 192 40.13 -3.03 -7.61
C ALA A 192 40.76 -4.18 -8.43
N SER A 193 41.70 -4.90 -7.86
CA SER A 193 42.42 -6.03 -8.52
C SER A 193 41.73 -7.39 -8.37
N ALA A 194 40.63 -7.46 -7.65
CA ALA A 194 39.82 -8.67 -7.54
C ALA A 194 39.07 -8.89 -8.86
N SER A 195 39.78 -9.39 -9.89
CA SER A 195 39.10 -10.07 -10.99
C SER A 195 38.30 -11.23 -10.38
N ARG A 196 36.99 -11.26 -10.64
CA ARG A 196 36.00 -12.19 -10.06
C ARG A 196 36.37 -13.67 -10.06
N SER A 197 37.46 -14.07 -10.69
CA SER A 197 37.90 -15.45 -10.86
C SER A 197 39.20 -15.84 -10.13
N ALA A 198 39.91 -14.92 -9.47
CA ALA A 198 41.28 -15.18 -9.00
C ALA A 198 41.44 -15.43 -7.50
N PHE A 199 40.40 -15.28 -6.68
CA PHE A 199 40.44 -15.48 -5.24
C PHE A 199 39.71 -16.78 -4.86
N SER A 200 40.37 -17.61 -4.05
CA SER A 200 39.75 -18.69 -3.28
C SER A 200 39.82 -18.34 -1.80
N GLY A 201 38.70 -18.48 -1.09
CA GLY A 201 38.60 -18.17 0.34
C GLY A 201 37.64 -17.06 0.69
N SER A 202 37.90 -16.32 1.74
CA SER A 202 37.11 -15.17 2.18
C SER A 202 37.99 -13.93 2.33
N ALA A 203 37.39 -12.77 2.17
CA ALA A 203 38.01 -11.49 2.52
C ALA A 203 37.20 -10.78 3.59
N SER A 204 37.86 -9.99 4.43
CA SER A 204 37.22 -9.16 5.43
C SER A 204 37.70 -7.72 5.28
N ALA A 205 36.73 -6.79 5.31
CA ALA A 205 37.04 -5.36 5.26
C ALA A 205 36.14 -4.59 6.25
N THR A 206 36.73 -3.61 6.91
CA THR A 206 35.97 -2.62 7.69
C THR A 206 35.59 -1.47 6.77
N LEU A 207 34.29 -1.18 6.69
CA LEU A 207 33.70 -0.18 5.82
C LEU A 207 33.06 0.92 6.66
N GLU A 208 33.36 2.16 6.34
CA GLU A 208 32.57 3.32 6.77
C GLU A 208 31.42 3.50 5.77
N LEU A 209 30.19 3.24 6.22
CA LEU A 209 28.98 3.58 5.48
C LEU A 209 28.54 4.98 5.88
N LEU A 210 28.48 5.91 4.93
CA LEU A 210 28.00 7.27 5.15
C LEU A 210 26.87 7.56 4.19
N ILE A 211 25.67 7.72 4.73
CA ILE A 211 24.42 7.86 3.96
C ILE A 211 23.89 9.28 4.15
N GLY A 212 23.82 10.05 3.05
CA GLY A 212 23.18 11.35 3.04
C GLY A 212 21.74 11.23 2.56
N VAL A 213 20.77 11.76 3.30
CA VAL A 213 19.38 11.81 2.86
C VAL A 213 18.90 13.26 2.85
N TYR A 214 18.31 13.67 1.72
CA TYR A 214 17.73 14.99 1.54
C TYR A 214 16.21 14.84 1.30
N ASN A 215 15.40 15.48 2.13
CA ASN A 215 13.94 15.53 1.98
C ASN A 215 13.43 16.95 2.18
N PRO A 216 12.99 17.65 1.13
CA PRO A 216 12.35 18.96 1.27
C PRO A 216 10.86 18.86 1.69
N ALA A 217 10.33 17.66 1.96
CA ALA A 217 8.94 17.38 2.28
C ALA A 217 7.96 18.11 1.32
N ASP A 218 7.03 18.93 1.84
CA ASP A 218 6.07 19.66 1.02
C ASP A 218 6.64 20.85 0.24
N ARG A 219 7.90 21.24 0.49
CA ARG A 219 8.57 22.38 -0.19
C ARG A 219 9.18 22.01 -1.55
N GLY A 220 9.36 20.71 -1.83
CA GLY A 220 9.93 20.22 -3.09
C GLY A 220 8.88 19.91 -4.17
N ALA A 221 9.35 19.49 -5.35
CA ALA A 221 8.49 19.06 -6.46
C ALA A 221 8.14 17.56 -6.41
N GLN A 222 8.82 16.78 -5.58
CA GLN A 222 8.61 15.34 -5.44
C GLN A 222 7.25 15.01 -4.81
N PRO A 223 6.72 13.82 -5.03
CA PRO A 223 5.61 13.25 -4.26
C PRO A 223 5.90 13.32 -2.77
N ASN A 224 4.91 13.71 -1.97
CA ASN A 224 5.05 13.85 -0.51
C ASN A 224 3.84 13.33 0.26
N GLY A 225 2.80 12.83 -0.43
CA GLY A 225 1.56 12.42 0.20
C GLY A 225 0.99 13.53 1.09
N LYS A 226 0.44 13.16 2.22
CA LYS A 226 -0.15 14.11 3.19
C LYS A 226 0.89 14.77 4.12
N ALA A 227 2.20 14.55 3.91
CA ALA A 227 3.25 15.11 4.75
C ALA A 227 3.37 16.65 4.64
N ARG A 228 3.43 17.34 5.78
CA ARG A 228 3.58 18.79 5.89
C ARG A 228 4.53 19.16 7.03
N ILE A 229 5.52 20.01 6.75
CA ILE A 229 6.46 20.50 7.78
C ILE A 229 5.71 21.26 8.87
N SER A 230 4.67 22.01 8.50
CA SER A 230 3.84 22.72 9.49
C SER A 230 3.16 21.81 10.50
N ALA A 231 2.89 20.56 10.18
CA ALA A 231 2.24 19.61 11.09
C ALA A 231 3.08 19.31 12.35
N ILE A 232 4.39 19.48 12.31
CA ILE A 232 5.27 19.31 13.48
C ILE A 232 4.83 20.23 14.65
N THR A 233 4.37 21.44 14.36
CA THR A 233 3.99 22.42 15.40
C THR A 233 2.52 22.87 15.32
N SER A 234 1.91 22.72 14.16
CA SER A 234 0.52 23.09 13.88
C SER A 234 -0.09 22.07 12.94
N PRO A 235 -0.45 20.88 13.46
CA PRO A 235 -1.08 19.85 12.66
C PRO A 235 -2.33 20.37 11.94
N GLY A 236 -2.54 19.94 10.69
CA GLY A 236 -3.75 20.16 9.92
C GLY A 236 -4.79 19.10 10.21
N GLY A 237 -6.04 19.29 9.68
CA GLY A 237 -7.08 18.27 9.82
C GLY A 237 -6.78 16.99 9.06
N ASP A 238 -6.16 17.12 7.88
CA ASP A 238 -5.94 16.04 6.91
C ASP A 238 -4.50 15.97 6.41
N THR A 239 -3.56 16.60 7.11
CA THR A 239 -2.13 16.65 6.78
C THR A 239 -1.29 16.42 8.02
N TYR A 240 -0.21 15.64 7.89
CA TYR A 240 0.48 15.03 9.01
C TYR A 240 1.97 15.32 9.00
N THR A 241 2.61 15.00 10.13
CA THR A 241 4.07 15.09 10.32
C THR A 241 4.83 14.38 9.20
N PRO A 242 5.87 14.98 8.61
CA PRO A 242 6.72 14.34 7.61
C PRO A 242 7.39 13.08 8.14
N ALA A 243 7.82 12.22 7.21
CA ALA A 243 8.71 11.09 7.49
C ALA A 243 9.97 11.23 6.64
N SER A 244 11.08 11.51 7.26
CA SER A 244 12.36 11.78 6.59
C SER A 244 13.43 10.78 6.98
N GLY A 245 14.38 10.53 6.07
CA GLY A 245 15.54 9.68 6.34
C GLY A 245 15.31 8.21 6.04
N LEU A 246 16.04 7.34 6.74
CA LEU A 246 15.96 5.88 6.62
C LEU A 246 14.77 5.36 7.41
N TRP A 247 13.61 5.20 6.76
CA TRP A 247 12.36 4.86 7.43
C TRP A 247 11.88 3.41 7.20
N GLN A 248 12.61 2.65 6.36
CA GLN A 248 12.46 1.20 6.23
C GLN A 248 13.81 0.51 6.37
N SER A 249 13.81 -0.82 6.45
CA SER A 249 14.98 -1.62 6.77
C SER A 249 16.17 -1.39 5.84
N VAL A 250 17.37 -1.47 6.45
CA VAL A 250 18.66 -1.48 5.74
C VAL A 250 19.37 -2.78 6.04
N TRP A 251 19.92 -3.46 5.01
CA TRP A 251 20.62 -4.73 5.20
C TRP A 251 21.69 -4.97 4.15
N ILE A 252 22.61 -5.90 4.45
CA ILE A 252 23.58 -6.41 3.49
C ILE A 252 23.17 -7.84 3.11
N GLU A 253 23.24 -8.16 1.81
CA GLU A 253 23.01 -9.51 1.28
C GLU A 253 24.21 -9.94 0.45
N GLU A 254 24.67 -11.18 0.66
CA GLU A 254 25.64 -11.87 -0.18
C GLU A 254 24.90 -12.68 -1.24
N VAL A 255 25.26 -12.45 -2.50
CA VAL A 255 24.66 -13.11 -3.66
C VAL A 255 25.75 -13.72 -4.54
N PRO A 256 25.48 -14.77 -5.35
CA PRO A 256 26.40 -15.25 -6.37
C PRO A 256 26.82 -14.16 -7.34
N ALA A 257 27.93 -14.36 -8.08
CA ALA A 257 28.41 -13.40 -9.08
C ALA A 257 27.35 -13.08 -10.15
N ALA A 258 26.64 -14.11 -10.60
CA ALA A 258 25.40 -14.01 -11.36
C ALA A 258 24.26 -14.46 -10.45
N PHE A 259 23.21 -13.68 -10.31
CA PHE A 259 22.14 -14.00 -9.36
C PHE A 259 20.75 -13.60 -9.87
N ILE A 260 19.72 -14.26 -9.36
CA ILE A 260 18.32 -13.96 -9.63
C ILE A 260 17.97 -12.66 -8.90
N ALA A 261 17.94 -11.57 -9.65
CA ALA A 261 17.69 -10.23 -9.10
C ALA A 261 16.21 -9.94 -8.85
N SER A 262 15.32 -10.48 -9.71
CA SER A 262 13.88 -10.33 -9.57
C SER A 262 13.12 -11.49 -10.20
N VAL A 263 11.92 -11.73 -9.68
CA VAL A 263 10.91 -12.65 -10.23
C VAL A 263 9.61 -11.86 -10.37
N GLN A 264 9.10 -11.77 -11.60
CA GLN A 264 7.81 -11.16 -11.90
C GLN A 264 6.78 -12.27 -12.11
N LEU A 265 5.60 -12.11 -11.52
CA LEU A 265 4.56 -13.12 -11.46
C LEU A 265 3.22 -12.56 -11.92
N ASP A 266 2.57 -13.29 -12.83
CA ASP A 266 1.21 -13.06 -13.26
C ASP A 266 0.44 -14.38 -13.15
N ALA A 267 -0.43 -14.46 -12.14
CA ALA A 267 -1.21 -15.65 -11.86
C ALA A 267 -2.70 -15.40 -12.10
N ASN A 268 -3.34 -16.35 -12.75
CA ASN A 268 -4.79 -16.38 -12.92
C ASN A 268 -5.40 -17.64 -12.28
N THR A 269 -6.62 -18.02 -12.64
CA THR A 269 -7.30 -19.19 -12.05
C THR A 269 -6.78 -20.54 -12.54
N SER A 270 -5.90 -20.59 -13.53
CA SER A 270 -5.43 -21.84 -14.15
C SER A 270 -3.94 -21.88 -14.49
N HIS A 271 -3.30 -20.73 -14.59
CA HIS A 271 -1.90 -20.62 -15.02
C HIS A 271 -1.16 -19.60 -14.17
N LEU A 272 0.15 -19.84 -14.02
CA LEU A 272 1.14 -18.88 -13.59
C LEU A 272 2.02 -18.53 -14.79
N THR A 273 2.20 -17.24 -15.08
CA THR A 273 3.26 -16.73 -15.95
C THR A 273 4.35 -16.15 -15.04
N ALA A 274 5.57 -16.67 -15.14
CA ALA A 274 6.70 -16.25 -14.33
C ALA A 274 7.87 -15.82 -15.21
N THR A 275 8.53 -14.72 -14.83
CA THR A 275 9.74 -14.21 -15.50
C THR A 275 10.80 -13.94 -14.45
N ALA A 276 11.98 -14.54 -14.57
CA ALA A 276 13.11 -14.26 -13.69
C ALA A 276 14.16 -13.45 -14.45
N ARG A 277 14.68 -12.40 -13.81
CA ARG A 277 15.82 -11.62 -14.32
C ARG A 277 17.07 -11.99 -13.56
N ILE A 278 18.15 -12.23 -14.27
CA ILE A 278 19.48 -12.45 -13.70
C ILE A 278 20.26 -11.14 -13.84
N ASP A 279 20.87 -10.70 -12.75
CA ASP A 279 21.87 -9.64 -12.75
C ASP A 279 23.24 -10.29 -12.91
N ASP A 280 23.84 -10.04 -14.05
CA ASP A 280 25.16 -10.56 -14.39
C ASP A 280 25.91 -9.59 -15.31
N ALA A 281 27.06 -9.14 -14.84
CA ALA A 281 27.92 -8.26 -15.63
C ALA A 281 28.73 -9.00 -16.72
N SER A 282 28.72 -10.33 -16.75
CA SER A 282 29.62 -11.15 -17.58
C SER A 282 28.93 -12.15 -18.50
N VAL A 283 27.63 -12.40 -18.38
CA VAL A 283 26.97 -13.55 -19.01
C VAL A 283 25.94 -13.17 -20.05
N SER A 284 25.94 -13.92 -21.12
CA SER A 284 24.98 -13.90 -22.20
C SER A 284 23.56 -14.25 -21.70
N ALA A 285 22.54 -13.72 -22.38
CA ALA A 285 21.11 -13.99 -22.15
C ALA A 285 20.70 -15.48 -22.27
N ALA A 286 21.64 -16.40 -22.21
CA ALA A 286 21.47 -17.84 -22.43
C ALA A 286 21.26 -18.67 -21.15
N ASN A 287 21.19 -18.04 -19.97
CA ASN A 287 21.01 -18.78 -18.72
C ASN A 287 19.60 -19.36 -18.61
N MET A 288 19.53 -20.69 -18.50
CA MET A 288 18.26 -21.37 -18.20
C MET A 288 17.89 -21.20 -16.75
N VAL A 289 16.65 -20.83 -16.53
CA VAL A 289 16.03 -20.72 -15.22
C VAL A 289 14.95 -21.77 -15.07
N LYS A 290 15.01 -22.53 -13.98
CA LYS A 290 14.00 -23.51 -13.59
C LYS A 290 13.01 -22.89 -12.62
N PHE A 291 11.73 -23.21 -12.81
CA PHE A 291 10.63 -22.81 -11.93
C PHE A 291 9.92 -24.05 -11.42
N GLU A 292 9.68 -24.14 -10.12
CA GLU A 292 8.97 -25.23 -9.46
C GLU A 292 7.89 -24.65 -8.54
N VAL A 293 6.63 -24.90 -8.89
CA VAL A 293 5.48 -24.54 -8.06
C VAL A 293 5.28 -25.62 -7.02
N ILE A 294 5.27 -25.23 -5.76
CA ILE A 294 5.24 -26.15 -4.61
C ILE A 294 3.98 -25.86 -3.80
N ASP A 295 3.21 -26.89 -3.51
CA ASP A 295 2.13 -26.81 -2.51
C ASP A 295 2.76 -26.73 -1.12
N PRO A 296 2.54 -25.67 -0.34
CA PRO A 296 3.23 -25.46 0.93
C PRO A 296 2.86 -26.47 2.01
N ALA A 297 1.69 -27.11 1.91
CA ALA A 297 1.23 -28.08 2.89
C ALA A 297 1.80 -29.49 2.64
N SER A 298 1.75 -29.95 1.39
CA SER A 298 2.26 -31.27 1.01
C SER A 298 3.74 -31.30 0.64
N LYS A 299 4.34 -30.12 0.39
CA LYS A 299 5.68 -29.93 -0.17
C LYS A 299 5.88 -30.58 -1.56
N ALA A 300 4.80 -30.95 -2.22
CA ALA A 300 4.84 -31.52 -3.56
C ALA A 300 5.04 -30.45 -4.62
N VAL A 301 5.86 -30.75 -5.63
CA VAL A 301 5.95 -29.95 -6.85
C VAL A 301 4.73 -30.24 -7.70
N VAL A 302 3.84 -29.27 -7.88
CA VAL A 302 2.58 -29.42 -8.61
C VAL A 302 2.69 -28.97 -10.08
N ALA A 303 3.69 -28.14 -10.41
CA ALA A 303 4.04 -27.76 -11.76
C ALA A 303 5.51 -27.36 -11.83
N SER A 304 6.14 -27.57 -12.96
CA SER A 304 7.53 -27.12 -13.18
C SER A 304 7.82 -26.87 -14.65
N GLY A 305 8.86 -26.08 -14.93
CA GLY A 305 9.32 -25.80 -16.28
C GLY A 305 10.59 -24.96 -16.29
N HIS A 306 11.06 -24.61 -17.49
CA HIS A 306 12.27 -23.84 -17.70
C HIS A 306 12.05 -22.78 -18.76
N SER A 307 12.71 -21.64 -18.61
CA SER A 307 12.82 -20.61 -19.65
C SER A 307 14.21 -19.97 -19.64
N LEU A 308 14.52 -19.24 -20.68
CA LEU A 308 15.69 -18.34 -20.64
C LEU A 308 15.45 -17.20 -19.67
N ALA A 309 16.51 -16.71 -19.04
CA ALA A 309 16.45 -15.52 -18.20
C ALA A 309 15.83 -14.34 -18.99
N GLY A 310 14.93 -13.60 -18.35
CA GLY A 310 14.17 -12.52 -18.97
C GLY A 310 13.01 -12.95 -19.87
N SER A 311 12.86 -14.24 -20.16
CA SER A 311 11.73 -14.75 -20.96
C SER A 311 10.61 -15.29 -20.07
N PRO A 312 9.33 -14.99 -20.38
CA PRO A 312 8.21 -15.50 -19.60
C PRO A 312 8.02 -17.00 -19.79
N LEU A 313 7.75 -17.71 -18.71
CA LEU A 313 7.32 -19.10 -18.70
C LEU A 313 5.87 -19.19 -18.23
N ARG A 314 5.03 -19.85 -19.02
CA ARG A 314 3.65 -20.11 -18.63
C ARG A 314 3.51 -21.56 -18.13
N LEU A 315 3.09 -21.72 -16.87
CA LEU A 315 2.87 -22.98 -16.19
C LEU A 315 1.38 -23.20 -15.93
N ALA A 316 0.83 -24.29 -16.44
CA ALA A 316 -0.52 -24.73 -16.06
C ALA A 316 -0.48 -25.35 -14.66
N ILE A 317 -1.45 -25.00 -13.81
CA ILE A 317 -1.59 -25.56 -12.47
C ILE A 317 -2.95 -26.27 -12.41
N PRO A 318 -2.97 -27.59 -12.62
CA PRO A 318 -4.19 -28.38 -12.59
C PRO A 318 -4.84 -28.31 -11.19
N SER A 319 -6.17 -28.11 -11.15
CA SER A 319 -6.94 -28.04 -9.90
C SER A 319 -6.38 -27.00 -8.91
N ALA A 320 -6.02 -25.82 -9.43
CA ALA A 320 -5.45 -24.75 -8.63
C ALA A 320 -6.34 -24.37 -7.44
N ARG A 321 -5.74 -24.27 -6.26
CA ARG A 321 -6.39 -23.67 -5.08
C ARG A 321 -6.33 -22.17 -5.23
N LEU A 322 -7.53 -21.54 -5.34
CA LEU A 322 -7.61 -20.11 -5.61
C LEU A 322 -7.44 -19.30 -4.32
N TRP A 323 -6.77 -18.18 -4.44
CA TRP A 323 -6.67 -17.19 -3.39
C TRP A 323 -7.92 -16.31 -3.35
N SER A 324 -8.44 -16.06 -2.15
CA SER A 324 -9.54 -15.11 -1.88
C SER A 324 -9.52 -14.70 -0.40
N PRO A 325 -10.26 -13.64 0.02
CA PRO A 325 -10.36 -13.26 1.43
C PRO A 325 -10.77 -14.38 2.37
N GLY A 326 -11.69 -15.26 1.94
CA GLY A 326 -12.12 -16.41 2.72
C GLY A 326 -11.16 -17.61 2.69
N ALA A 327 -10.24 -17.64 1.73
CA ALA A 327 -9.27 -18.73 1.53
C ALA A 327 -7.95 -18.20 0.93
N PRO A 328 -7.13 -17.52 1.73
CA PRO A 328 -5.91 -16.86 1.24
C PRO A 328 -4.76 -17.86 1.03
N PHE A 329 -4.93 -18.77 0.07
CA PHE A 329 -3.95 -19.80 -0.21
C PHE A 329 -2.81 -19.28 -1.08
N LEU A 330 -1.57 -19.46 -0.61
CA LEU A 330 -0.36 -19.05 -1.31
C LEU A 330 0.46 -20.30 -1.68
N TYR A 331 0.85 -20.41 -2.94
CA TYR A 331 1.84 -21.39 -3.40
C TYR A 331 3.26 -20.87 -3.17
N ASP A 332 4.19 -21.77 -2.85
CA ASP A 332 5.61 -21.48 -2.94
C ASP A 332 6.08 -21.62 -4.39
N LEU A 333 7.01 -20.77 -4.82
CA LEU A 333 7.68 -20.87 -6.11
C LEU A 333 9.19 -20.87 -5.90
N ARG A 334 9.82 -22.02 -6.14
CA ARG A 334 11.28 -22.10 -6.22
C ARG A 334 11.72 -21.72 -7.62
N VAL A 335 12.65 -20.77 -7.69
CA VAL A 335 13.29 -20.32 -8.92
C VAL A 335 14.78 -20.58 -8.79
N SER A 336 15.38 -21.32 -9.72
CA SER A 336 16.81 -21.67 -9.67
C SER A 336 17.49 -21.51 -11.03
N CYS A 337 18.78 -21.17 -10.97
CA CYS A 337 19.67 -21.06 -12.11
C CYS A 337 20.95 -21.84 -11.79
N ASP A 338 21.11 -23.03 -12.36
CA ASP A 338 22.27 -23.90 -12.08
C ASP A 338 23.58 -23.24 -12.51
N ALA A 339 23.59 -22.60 -13.69
CA ALA A 339 24.78 -21.90 -14.19
C ALA A 339 25.18 -20.68 -13.33
N CYS A 340 24.23 -20.11 -12.60
CA CYS A 340 24.47 -19.01 -11.67
C CYS A 340 24.78 -19.50 -10.25
N HIS A 341 24.60 -20.78 -9.96
CA HIS A 341 24.62 -21.34 -8.60
C HIS A 341 23.70 -20.61 -7.63
N ASP A 342 22.52 -20.20 -8.11
CA ASP A 342 21.56 -19.42 -7.34
C ASP A 342 20.16 -20.04 -7.33
N ALA A 343 19.50 -19.93 -6.18
CA ALA A 343 18.11 -20.32 -5.99
C ALA A 343 17.41 -19.42 -5.00
N VAL A 344 16.20 -19.01 -5.36
CA VAL A 344 15.34 -18.17 -4.52
C VAL A 344 13.97 -18.81 -4.34
N LEU A 345 13.31 -18.49 -3.23
CA LEU A 345 11.94 -18.88 -2.93
C LEU A 345 11.05 -17.64 -2.98
N ALA A 346 10.17 -17.62 -3.97
CA ALA A 346 9.08 -16.66 -4.12
C ALA A 346 7.74 -17.29 -3.68
N TYR A 347 6.64 -16.54 -3.73
CA TYR A 347 5.29 -17.05 -3.51
C TYR A 347 4.28 -16.30 -4.41
N PHE A 348 3.10 -16.87 -4.57
CA PHE A 348 2.00 -16.24 -5.29
C PHE A 348 0.65 -16.84 -4.87
N GLY A 349 -0.41 -16.07 -5.10
CA GLY A 349 -1.79 -16.54 -5.00
C GLY A 349 -2.43 -16.69 -6.38
N MET A 350 -3.08 -17.83 -6.63
CA MET A 350 -3.83 -18.07 -7.87
C MET A 350 -5.16 -17.33 -7.82
N ARG A 351 -5.33 -16.27 -8.60
CA ARG A 351 -6.58 -15.52 -8.68
C ARG A 351 -6.70 -14.72 -9.97
N THR A 352 -7.94 -14.33 -10.30
CA THR A 352 -8.20 -13.22 -11.23
C THR A 352 -8.99 -12.13 -10.52
N PHE A 353 -8.66 -10.87 -10.80
CA PHE A 353 -9.48 -9.73 -10.42
C PHE A 353 -9.73 -8.89 -11.66
N THR A 354 -10.99 -8.72 -12.04
CA THR A 354 -11.36 -8.06 -13.30
C THR A 354 -12.60 -7.20 -13.11
N VAL A 355 -12.81 -6.25 -14.03
CA VAL A 355 -14.07 -5.53 -14.14
C VAL A 355 -14.79 -6.02 -15.40
N ALA A 356 -16.00 -6.54 -15.22
CA ALA A 356 -16.80 -7.05 -16.35
C ALA A 356 -18.27 -6.65 -16.22
N ASN A 357 -18.92 -6.55 -17.37
CA ASN A 357 -20.36 -6.27 -17.44
C ASN A 357 -21.16 -7.49 -17.00
N VAL A 358 -21.89 -7.36 -15.90
CA VAL A 358 -22.80 -8.38 -15.38
C VAL A 358 -24.26 -7.95 -15.60
N THR A 359 -25.17 -8.93 -15.71
CA THR A 359 -26.61 -8.67 -15.83
C THR A 359 -27.12 -8.07 -14.53
N THR A 360 -27.91 -7.00 -14.61
CA THR A 360 -28.54 -6.36 -13.46
C THR A 360 -29.74 -7.19 -12.98
N PRO A 361 -30.00 -7.26 -11.67
CA PRO A 361 -31.15 -7.97 -11.11
C PRO A 361 -32.50 -7.46 -11.65
N SER A 362 -32.58 -6.14 -11.93
CA SER A 362 -33.76 -5.45 -12.45
C SER A 362 -33.66 -5.18 -13.96
N SER A 363 -33.39 -6.22 -14.77
CA SER A 363 -33.28 -6.06 -16.23
C SER A 363 -34.55 -5.41 -16.83
N GLY A 364 -34.46 -4.12 -17.15
CA GLY A 364 -35.54 -3.36 -17.78
C GLY A 364 -36.51 -2.65 -16.82
N GLY A 365 -36.23 -2.62 -15.51
CA GLY A 365 -37.04 -1.92 -14.49
C GLY A 365 -36.35 -0.70 -13.90
N TYR A 366 -37.11 0.03 -13.08
CA TYR A 366 -36.62 1.16 -12.30
C TYR A 366 -36.18 0.69 -10.91
N THR A 367 -35.03 1.15 -10.44
CA THR A 367 -34.55 0.94 -9.08
C THR A 367 -34.88 2.15 -8.24
N GLN A 368 -35.61 1.96 -7.15
CA GLN A 368 -35.93 3.03 -6.20
C GLN A 368 -34.67 3.40 -5.38
N VAL A 369 -34.47 4.71 -5.21
CA VAL A 369 -33.38 5.29 -4.43
C VAL A 369 -33.96 6.37 -3.51
N HIS A 370 -33.68 6.29 -2.23
CA HIS A 370 -34.09 7.29 -1.25
C HIS A 370 -33.13 8.48 -1.28
N ALA A 371 -33.21 9.29 -2.34
CA ALA A 371 -32.43 10.52 -2.52
C ALA A 371 -33.09 11.37 -3.62
N ALA A 372 -32.88 12.67 -3.60
CA ALA A 372 -33.32 13.57 -4.67
C ALA A 372 -32.29 13.58 -5.81
N LEU A 373 -32.75 13.58 -7.04
CA LEU A 373 -31.93 13.95 -8.19
C LEU A 373 -31.71 15.46 -8.24
N VAL A 374 -30.49 15.90 -8.53
CA VAL A 374 -30.09 17.31 -8.55
C VAL A 374 -30.98 18.14 -9.47
N LYS A 375 -31.25 19.39 -9.12
CA LYS A 375 -31.96 20.36 -9.99
C LYS A 375 -31.27 20.48 -11.36
N GLY A 376 -32.10 20.57 -12.42
CA GLY A 376 -31.65 20.64 -13.81
C GLY A 376 -31.76 19.31 -14.56
N GLY A 377 -31.62 19.35 -15.86
CA GLY A 377 -31.81 18.17 -16.72
C GLY A 377 -33.27 17.66 -16.76
N ASP A 378 -34.25 18.49 -16.36
CA ASP A 378 -35.66 18.12 -16.38
C ASP A 378 -36.17 18.08 -17.82
N LEU A 379 -36.56 16.90 -18.25
CA LEU A 379 -37.17 16.67 -19.57
C LEU A 379 -38.67 16.93 -19.54
N LEU A 380 -39.30 16.67 -18.40
CA LEU A 380 -40.72 16.89 -18.16
C LEU A 380 -40.98 17.05 -16.67
N VAL A 381 -41.93 17.90 -16.33
CA VAL A 381 -42.52 18.05 -14.97
C VAL A 381 -44.02 17.84 -15.08
N ALA A 382 -44.55 16.84 -14.36
CA ALA A 382 -45.98 16.54 -14.39
C ALA A 382 -46.45 15.89 -13.06
N ASN A 383 -47.74 15.94 -12.80
CA ASN A 383 -48.31 15.20 -11.67
C ASN A 383 -48.60 13.75 -12.12
N LEU A 384 -47.84 12.81 -11.61
CA LEU A 384 -47.87 11.42 -12.04
C LEU A 384 -47.82 10.46 -10.83
N THR A 385 -48.46 9.31 -10.97
CA THR A 385 -48.12 8.14 -10.12
C THR A 385 -46.81 7.56 -10.55
N VAL A 386 -46.17 6.72 -9.71
CA VAL A 386 -44.91 6.04 -10.05
C VAL A 386 -45.03 5.28 -11.38
N LYS A 387 -46.09 4.46 -11.56
CA LYS A 387 -46.33 3.73 -12.82
C LYS A 387 -46.50 4.62 -14.04
N GLN A 388 -47.17 5.76 -13.89
CA GLN A 388 -47.31 6.73 -14.96
C GLN A 388 -45.98 7.42 -15.27
N ALA A 389 -45.16 7.69 -14.26
CA ALA A 389 -43.82 8.27 -14.40
C ALA A 389 -42.87 7.31 -15.11
N GLU A 390 -42.90 6.01 -14.77
CA GLU A 390 -42.14 4.95 -15.46
C GLU A 390 -42.52 4.90 -16.94
N ALA A 391 -43.79 4.74 -17.25
CA ALA A 391 -44.28 4.69 -18.62
C ALA A 391 -43.99 5.97 -19.41
N LYS A 392 -44.07 7.14 -18.76
CA LYS A 392 -43.76 8.42 -19.36
C LYS A 392 -42.26 8.61 -19.64
N CYS A 393 -41.43 8.15 -18.70
CA CYS A 393 -39.95 8.17 -18.81
C CYS A 393 -39.53 7.21 -19.97
N ASP A 394 -40.14 6.03 -20.09
CA ASP A 394 -39.87 5.09 -21.15
C ASP A 394 -40.24 5.66 -22.55
N ALA A 395 -41.31 6.46 -22.62
CA ALA A 395 -41.73 7.14 -23.82
C ALA A 395 -40.98 8.45 -24.11
N THR A 396 -40.15 8.94 -23.19
CA THR A 396 -39.43 10.22 -23.33
C THR A 396 -37.97 9.95 -23.72
N ALA A 397 -37.58 10.39 -24.92
CA ALA A 397 -36.21 10.22 -25.39
C ALA A 397 -35.20 10.84 -24.43
N GLY A 398 -34.17 10.08 -24.07
CA GLY A 398 -33.11 10.51 -23.14
C GLY A 398 -33.49 10.49 -21.65
N CYS A 399 -34.70 10.03 -21.28
CA CYS A 399 -35.07 9.87 -19.88
C CYS A 399 -34.33 8.68 -19.24
N VAL A 400 -33.64 8.96 -18.12
CA VAL A 400 -32.81 7.99 -17.38
C VAL A 400 -33.33 7.75 -15.96
N GLY A 401 -34.38 8.47 -15.56
CA GLY A 401 -35.02 8.34 -14.25
C GLY A 401 -35.93 9.51 -13.91
N PHE A 402 -36.54 9.48 -12.74
CA PHE A 402 -37.39 10.55 -12.24
C PHE A 402 -37.30 10.67 -10.73
N THR A 403 -37.69 11.83 -10.20
CA THR A 403 -37.69 12.13 -8.78
C THR A 403 -38.93 12.93 -8.39
N PHE A 404 -39.36 12.77 -7.15
CA PHE A 404 -40.45 13.54 -6.55
C PHE A 404 -40.28 13.66 -5.03
N GLU A 405 -40.92 14.69 -4.45
CA GLU A 405 -40.93 14.87 -2.99
C GLU A 405 -42.18 14.21 -2.39
N ALA A 406 -41.97 13.10 -1.71
CA ALA A 406 -43.00 12.41 -0.93
C ALA A 406 -42.38 11.36 -0.01
N SER A 407 -42.94 11.23 1.18
CA SER A 407 -42.58 10.22 2.18
C SER A 407 -43.01 8.79 1.79
N ALA A 408 -43.93 8.65 0.84
CA ALA A 408 -44.42 7.36 0.31
C ALA A 408 -44.57 7.42 -1.21
N SER A 409 -44.33 6.28 -1.88
CA SER A 409 -44.47 6.17 -3.34
C SER A 409 -45.92 5.97 -3.82
N ALA A 410 -46.89 5.92 -2.90
CA ALA A 410 -48.29 5.79 -3.23
C ALA A 410 -48.91 7.18 -3.53
N GLY A 411 -49.72 7.26 -4.60
CA GLY A 411 -50.43 8.46 -4.98
C GLY A 411 -49.85 9.17 -6.22
N VAL A 412 -50.35 10.39 -6.42
CA VAL A 412 -49.91 11.27 -7.52
C VAL A 412 -49.00 12.34 -6.96
N HIS A 413 -47.81 12.46 -7.55
CA HIS A 413 -46.76 13.37 -7.10
C HIS A 413 -46.33 14.30 -8.20
N ARG A 414 -45.90 15.51 -7.85
CA ARG A 414 -45.20 16.38 -8.79
C ARG A 414 -43.84 15.77 -9.10
N THR A 415 -43.75 15.13 -10.26
CA THR A 415 -42.63 14.31 -10.68
C THR A 415 -41.79 15.02 -11.72
N TYR A 416 -40.49 14.93 -11.58
CA TYR A 416 -39.48 15.50 -12.47
C TYR A 416 -38.77 14.37 -13.21
N LEU A 417 -39.04 14.20 -14.51
CA LEU A 417 -38.34 13.27 -15.37
C LEU A 417 -36.98 13.85 -15.73
N LYS A 418 -35.93 13.07 -15.56
CA LYS A 418 -34.53 13.49 -15.67
C LYS A 418 -33.84 12.86 -16.88
N GLY A 419 -33.01 13.67 -17.55
CA GLY A 419 -32.13 13.23 -18.63
C GLY A 419 -30.64 13.44 -18.30
N GLY A 420 -29.75 12.87 -19.12
CA GLY A 420 -28.32 13.01 -18.97
C GLY A 420 -27.72 12.19 -17.82
N GLN A 421 -26.59 12.61 -17.30
CA GLN A 421 -25.93 11.94 -16.17
C GLN A 421 -26.64 12.26 -14.87
N LEU A 422 -27.15 11.25 -14.18
CA LEU A 422 -27.82 11.41 -12.89
C LEU A 422 -26.81 11.76 -11.80
N LYS A 423 -27.12 12.81 -11.04
CA LYS A 423 -26.43 13.21 -9.84
C LYS A 423 -27.42 13.30 -8.70
N PHE A 424 -27.04 12.85 -7.50
CA PHE A 424 -27.89 12.88 -6.33
C PHE A 424 -27.46 13.99 -5.37
N THR A 425 -28.44 14.58 -4.68
CA THR A 425 -28.17 15.56 -3.61
C THR A 425 -27.74 14.87 -2.32
N GLN A 426 -27.02 15.60 -1.46
CA GLN A 426 -26.76 15.20 -0.08
C GLN A 426 -27.84 15.75 0.86
N PRO A 427 -27.92 15.15 2.09
CA PRO A 427 -28.37 13.79 2.29
C PRO A 427 -29.79 13.66 1.76
N ALA A 428 -30.25 12.46 1.57
CA ALA A 428 -31.68 12.28 1.34
C ALA A 428 -32.45 13.02 2.45
N ALA A 429 -33.00 14.17 2.13
CA ALA A 429 -34.16 14.61 2.88
C ALA A 429 -35.13 13.43 2.80
N GLU A 430 -35.57 12.87 3.93
CA GLU A 430 -36.46 11.72 4.02
C GLU A 430 -37.73 11.85 3.15
N ALA A 431 -37.96 13.05 2.61
CA ALA A 431 -39.07 13.42 1.75
C ALA A 431 -38.84 13.13 0.25
N TRP A 432 -37.63 12.80 -0.25
CA TRP A 432 -37.42 12.65 -1.68
C TRP A 432 -37.18 11.19 -2.09
N GLN A 433 -37.85 10.78 -3.15
CA GLN A 433 -37.70 9.47 -3.77
C GLN A 433 -37.29 9.62 -5.24
N SER A 434 -36.37 8.83 -5.67
CA SER A 434 -35.95 8.75 -7.09
C SER A 434 -36.08 7.32 -7.60
N PHE A 435 -36.40 7.22 -8.88
CA PHE A 435 -36.46 5.97 -9.60
C PHE A 435 -35.51 6.06 -10.79
N VAL A 436 -34.53 5.18 -10.81
CA VAL A 436 -33.43 5.22 -11.78
C VAL A 436 -33.55 4.03 -12.72
N LYS A 437 -33.47 4.27 -14.01
CA LYS A 437 -33.42 3.23 -15.03
C LYS A 437 -31.99 2.72 -15.15
N LEU A 438 -31.75 1.53 -14.65
CA LEU A 438 -30.43 0.89 -14.76
C LEU A 438 -30.25 0.22 -16.11
N PRO A 439 -29.03 0.20 -16.68
CA PRO A 439 -28.75 -0.58 -17.88
C PRO A 439 -28.89 -2.08 -17.60
N ALA A 440 -29.26 -2.87 -18.61
CA ALA A 440 -29.41 -4.32 -18.50
C ALA A 440 -28.12 -5.03 -18.05
N LYS A 441 -26.98 -4.42 -18.31
CA LYS A 441 -25.66 -4.87 -17.84
C LYS A 441 -24.88 -3.68 -17.31
N MET A 442 -24.10 -3.88 -16.24
CA MET A 442 -23.25 -2.85 -15.67
C MET A 442 -21.89 -3.42 -15.25
N PRO A 443 -20.82 -2.61 -15.28
CA PRO A 443 -19.49 -3.03 -14.82
C PRO A 443 -19.52 -3.34 -13.32
N ARG A 444 -18.95 -4.48 -12.94
CA ARG A 444 -18.76 -4.91 -11.54
C ARG A 444 -17.36 -5.52 -11.36
N PRO A 445 -16.72 -5.36 -10.21
CA PRO A 445 -15.53 -6.11 -9.87
C PRO A 445 -15.87 -7.59 -9.66
N LEU A 446 -15.02 -8.45 -10.24
CA LEU A 446 -15.12 -9.90 -10.13
C LEU A 446 -13.82 -10.45 -9.56
N LEU A 447 -13.91 -11.25 -8.51
CA LEU A 447 -12.83 -12.06 -7.99
C LEU A 447 -13.08 -13.52 -8.36
N ASN A 448 -12.15 -14.12 -9.10
CA ASN A 448 -12.27 -15.53 -9.57
C ASN A 448 -13.57 -15.80 -10.34
N GLY A 449 -14.06 -14.79 -11.06
CA GLY A 449 -15.32 -14.87 -11.82
C GLY A 449 -16.59 -14.63 -11.01
N GLY A 450 -16.51 -14.58 -9.69
CA GLY A 450 -17.61 -14.23 -8.78
C GLY A 450 -17.68 -12.73 -8.51
N LYS A 451 -18.89 -12.17 -8.43
CA LYS A 451 -19.07 -10.77 -8.00
C LYS A 451 -18.55 -10.61 -6.57
N ILE A 452 -17.88 -9.49 -6.30
CA ILE A 452 -17.39 -9.13 -4.98
C ILE A 452 -17.72 -7.67 -4.67
N PHE A 453 -18.15 -7.42 -3.43
CA PHE A 453 -18.25 -6.08 -2.89
C PHE A 453 -17.01 -5.77 -2.04
N LEU A 454 -16.37 -4.64 -2.32
CA LEU A 454 -15.17 -4.18 -1.62
C LEU A 454 -15.60 -3.26 -0.48
N ALA A 455 -15.72 -3.80 0.72
CA ALA A 455 -16.03 -3.04 1.93
C ALA A 455 -14.76 -2.85 2.75
N GLY A 456 -14.36 -1.61 2.97
CA GLY A 456 -13.05 -1.37 3.56
C GLY A 456 -12.93 -0.09 4.36
N TRP A 457 -11.70 0.14 4.80
CA TRP A 457 -11.24 1.33 5.50
C TRP A 457 -10.12 2.03 4.73
N LEU A 458 -10.09 3.35 4.90
CA LEU A 458 -8.93 4.17 4.58
C LEU A 458 -7.86 3.91 5.64
N ASP A 459 -6.64 3.62 5.21
CA ASP A 459 -5.46 3.45 6.06
C ASP A 459 -4.38 4.46 5.66
N GLN A 460 -4.13 5.44 6.52
CA GLN A 460 -3.00 6.37 6.36
C GLN A 460 -1.68 5.71 6.77
N SER A 461 -1.77 4.62 7.54
CA SER A 461 -0.63 3.83 8.03
C SER A 461 0.42 4.67 8.76
N TYR A 462 -0.04 5.63 9.57
CA TYR A 462 0.76 6.44 10.47
C TYR A 462 0.72 5.88 11.89
N TRP A 463 1.79 6.10 12.63
CA TRP A 463 2.01 5.62 14.00
C TRP A 463 2.39 6.79 14.91
N PRO A 464 1.85 6.93 16.11
CA PRO A 464 2.20 8.06 17.00
C PRO A 464 3.65 8.00 17.48
N ASP A 465 4.22 6.79 17.51
CA ASP A 465 5.59 6.51 17.94
C ASP A 465 6.58 6.34 16.77
N GLY A 466 6.14 5.82 15.65
CA GLY A 466 6.98 5.51 14.50
C GLY A 466 6.74 6.36 13.25
N ILE A 467 5.77 7.25 13.24
CA ILE A 467 5.32 8.03 12.08
C ILE A 467 4.97 7.09 10.90
N TYR A 468 5.90 6.81 10.00
CA TYR A 468 5.71 5.88 8.87
C TYR A 468 6.10 4.44 9.19
N THR A 469 6.82 4.19 10.26
CA THR A 469 7.37 2.87 10.60
C THR A 469 6.64 2.26 11.78
N ALA A 470 5.99 1.12 11.58
CA ALA A 470 5.41 0.36 12.68
C ALA A 470 6.50 -0.05 13.68
N PRO A 471 6.27 0.01 14.99
CA PRO A 471 7.30 -0.34 15.99
C PRO A 471 7.80 -1.77 15.89
N THR A 472 6.94 -2.70 15.51
CA THR A 472 7.24 -4.15 15.40
C THR A 472 6.46 -4.80 14.26
N GLU A 473 6.82 -6.01 13.87
CA GLU A 473 6.05 -6.83 12.92
C GLU A 473 4.61 -7.08 13.40
N ALA A 474 4.42 -7.29 14.71
CA ALA A 474 3.08 -7.45 15.29
C ALA A 474 2.24 -6.18 15.17
N ALA A 475 2.85 -5.01 15.33
CA ALA A 475 2.18 -3.73 15.06
C ALA A 475 1.82 -3.62 13.57
N LEU A 476 2.75 -3.93 12.69
CA LEU A 476 2.56 -3.86 11.24
C LEU A 476 1.35 -4.68 10.75
N THR A 477 1.11 -5.85 11.34
CA THR A 477 -0.01 -6.76 11.02
C THR A 477 -1.32 -6.38 11.69
N PHE A 478 -1.27 -5.68 12.81
CA PHE A 478 -2.43 -5.40 13.66
C PHE A 478 -3.56 -4.68 12.92
N ASP A 479 -3.26 -3.64 12.13
CA ASP A 479 -4.27 -2.88 11.40
C ASP A 479 -4.97 -3.77 10.34
N LEU A 480 -4.24 -4.69 9.69
CA LEU A 480 -4.82 -5.68 8.77
C LEU A 480 -5.70 -6.72 9.48
N GLU A 481 -5.32 -7.15 10.68
CA GLU A 481 -6.13 -8.04 11.51
C GLU A 481 -7.40 -7.34 12.00
N ALA A 482 -7.31 -6.03 12.31
CA ALA A 482 -8.47 -5.23 12.70
C ALA A 482 -9.52 -5.16 11.57
N VAL A 483 -9.12 -5.05 10.30
CA VAL A 483 -10.05 -5.11 9.14
C VAL A 483 -10.94 -6.35 9.24
N ARG A 484 -10.35 -7.52 9.49
CA ARG A 484 -11.08 -8.78 9.63
C ARG A 484 -11.92 -8.83 10.91
N THR A 485 -11.40 -8.27 12.00
CA THR A 485 -12.09 -8.21 13.29
C THR A 485 -13.41 -7.46 13.17
N PHE A 486 -13.44 -6.39 12.36
CA PHE A 486 -14.65 -5.61 12.11
C PHE A 486 -15.47 -6.09 10.89
N GLY A 487 -15.15 -7.27 10.32
CA GLY A 487 -15.93 -7.90 9.26
C GLY A 487 -15.77 -7.24 7.88
N LEU A 488 -14.70 -6.51 7.66
CA LEU A 488 -14.34 -5.90 6.39
C LEU A 488 -13.41 -6.83 5.58
N ASN A 489 -13.22 -6.53 4.30
CA ASN A 489 -12.38 -7.32 3.40
C ASN A 489 -11.33 -6.51 2.65
N THR A 490 -11.33 -5.18 2.75
CA THR A 490 -10.51 -4.27 1.93
C THR A 490 -9.84 -3.20 2.78
N VAL A 491 -8.65 -2.79 2.38
CA VAL A 491 -7.95 -1.58 2.82
C VAL A 491 -7.65 -0.73 1.59
N ARG A 492 -7.94 0.56 1.65
CA ARG A 492 -7.37 1.55 0.76
C ARG A 492 -6.17 2.17 1.47
N LEU A 493 -4.96 1.80 1.03
CA LEU A 493 -3.72 2.37 1.57
C LEU A 493 -3.49 3.74 0.96
N HIS A 494 -3.73 4.79 1.77
CA HIS A 494 -3.85 6.14 1.29
C HIS A 494 -2.53 6.88 1.31
N GLN A 495 -2.07 7.23 0.09
CA GLN A 495 -0.92 8.04 -0.28
C GLN A 495 0.41 7.62 0.35
N LYS A 496 0.58 6.32 0.60
CA LYS A 496 1.79 5.72 1.15
C LYS A 496 2.06 4.36 0.50
N VAL A 497 3.32 3.94 0.47
CA VAL A 497 3.72 2.57 0.12
C VAL A 497 4.40 1.94 1.32
N ASN A 498 3.80 0.88 1.85
CA ASN A 498 4.34 0.17 3.01
C ASN A 498 5.50 -0.75 2.64
N SER A 499 6.17 -1.30 3.66
CA SER A 499 7.19 -2.35 3.50
C SER A 499 6.61 -3.58 2.83
N GLU A 500 7.44 -4.37 2.17
CA GLU A 500 7.02 -5.60 1.50
C GLU A 500 6.37 -6.61 2.48
N ARG A 501 6.79 -6.59 3.73
CA ARG A 501 6.22 -7.41 4.80
C ARG A 501 4.75 -7.10 5.09
N TRP A 502 4.34 -5.85 4.98
CA TRP A 502 2.93 -5.46 5.16
C TRP A 502 2.03 -6.09 4.07
N TYR A 503 2.47 -6.05 2.81
CA TYR A 503 1.73 -6.70 1.72
C TYR A 503 1.75 -8.21 1.85
N TYR A 504 2.86 -8.79 2.29
CA TYR A 504 2.92 -10.23 2.59
C TYR A 504 1.94 -10.62 3.70
N ALA A 505 1.78 -9.81 4.73
CA ALA A 505 0.76 -10.01 5.76
C ALA A 505 -0.66 -9.91 5.17
N ALA A 506 -0.95 -8.93 4.31
CA ALA A 506 -2.23 -8.80 3.61
C ALA A 506 -2.52 -10.04 2.73
N ASP A 507 -1.51 -10.54 2.00
CA ASP A 507 -1.62 -11.75 1.18
C ASP A 507 -1.98 -12.99 2.01
N ARG A 508 -1.37 -13.14 3.18
CA ARG A 508 -1.62 -14.24 4.11
C ARG A 508 -2.97 -14.14 4.83
N LEU A 509 -3.38 -12.93 5.16
CA LEU A 509 -4.64 -12.68 5.87
C LEU A 509 -5.84 -12.64 4.93
N GLY A 510 -5.63 -12.50 3.62
CA GLY A 510 -6.70 -12.37 2.64
C GLY A 510 -7.35 -10.99 2.66
N VAL A 511 -6.61 -9.94 2.97
CA VAL A 511 -7.10 -8.56 2.93
C VAL A 511 -6.83 -7.99 1.54
N LEU A 512 -7.86 -7.48 0.88
CA LEU A 512 -7.76 -6.84 -0.43
C LEU A 512 -7.18 -5.43 -0.27
N ILE A 513 -6.31 -5.03 -1.18
CA ILE A 513 -5.64 -3.74 -1.13
C ILE A 513 -5.98 -2.91 -2.38
N MET A 514 -6.51 -1.72 -2.15
CA MET A 514 -6.51 -0.62 -3.10
C MET A 514 -5.28 0.24 -2.77
N GLN A 515 -4.37 0.37 -3.73
CA GLN A 515 -3.08 1.03 -3.52
C GLN A 515 -3.07 2.40 -4.17
N ASP A 516 -3.03 3.44 -3.35
CA ASP A 516 -2.84 4.80 -3.83
C ASP A 516 -1.39 5.06 -4.25
N ALA A 517 -1.21 5.79 -5.34
CA ALA A 517 0.07 6.43 -5.63
C ALA A 517 0.36 7.53 -4.60
N VAL A 518 1.62 7.71 -4.27
CA VAL A 518 2.02 8.85 -3.45
C VAL A 518 2.06 10.08 -4.34
N GLN A 519 1.07 10.94 -4.22
CA GLN A 519 0.97 12.13 -5.06
C GLN A 519 1.65 13.36 -4.45
N LYS A 520 1.77 14.41 -5.22
CA LYS A 520 2.12 15.74 -4.73
C LYS A 520 0.86 16.42 -4.22
N TYR A 521 0.60 16.30 -2.93
CA TYR A 521 -0.50 17.03 -2.31
C TYR A 521 -0.23 18.54 -2.32
N GLY A 522 -1.19 19.32 -2.80
CA GLY A 522 -1.08 20.75 -2.96
C GLY A 522 -0.74 21.15 -4.41
N ARG A 523 0.28 21.99 -4.63
CA ARG A 523 0.58 22.51 -5.97
C ARG A 523 1.50 21.58 -6.76
N ALA A 524 0.94 20.78 -7.65
CA ALA A 524 1.71 20.10 -8.68
C ALA A 524 2.21 21.08 -9.75
N SER A 525 3.37 20.79 -10.31
CA SER A 525 4.00 21.55 -11.41
C SER A 525 4.48 20.61 -12.51
N ASN A 526 4.89 21.13 -13.64
CA ASN A 526 5.50 20.32 -14.70
C ASN A 526 6.72 19.52 -14.21
N ALA A 527 7.45 20.02 -13.20
CA ALA A 527 8.57 19.29 -12.60
C ALA A 527 8.12 18.12 -11.72
N THR A 528 6.87 18.12 -11.24
CA THR A 528 6.31 17.03 -10.42
C THR A 528 5.98 15.80 -11.26
N ILE A 529 5.52 15.98 -12.50
CA ILE A 529 4.99 14.90 -13.34
C ILE A 529 6.03 13.78 -13.55
N PRO A 530 7.26 14.05 -14.02
CA PRO A 530 8.25 12.98 -14.22
C PRO A 530 8.65 12.26 -12.94
N LEU A 531 8.69 12.97 -11.82
CA LEU A 531 8.98 12.37 -10.51
C LEU A 531 7.86 11.43 -10.07
N PHE A 532 6.61 11.89 -10.24
CA PHE A 532 5.42 11.08 -9.93
C PHE A 532 5.33 9.83 -10.83
N GLU A 533 5.54 9.96 -12.14
CA GLU A 533 5.55 8.84 -13.09
C GLU A 533 6.62 7.81 -12.73
N SER A 534 7.80 8.27 -12.34
CA SER A 534 8.90 7.42 -11.93
C SER A 534 8.58 6.64 -10.65
N ASP A 535 8.01 7.31 -9.64
CA ASP A 535 7.63 6.69 -8.38
C ASP A 535 6.47 5.70 -8.56
N LEU A 536 5.44 6.07 -9.33
CA LEU A 536 4.31 5.21 -9.68
C LEU A 536 4.77 3.92 -10.39
N LYS A 537 5.65 4.06 -11.38
CA LYS A 537 6.20 2.91 -12.11
C LYS A 537 6.92 1.96 -11.17
N ARG A 538 7.85 2.46 -10.35
CA ARG A 538 8.61 1.63 -9.40
C ARG A 538 7.72 0.99 -8.33
N MET A 539 6.71 1.71 -7.85
CA MET A 539 5.72 1.16 -6.92
C MET A 539 5.03 -0.06 -7.52
N ILE A 540 4.51 0.06 -8.74
CA ILE A 540 3.82 -1.04 -9.41
C ILE A 540 4.78 -2.20 -9.69
N GLU A 541 5.98 -1.93 -10.23
CA GLU A 541 6.99 -2.96 -10.53
C GLU A 541 7.38 -3.76 -9.30
N GLN A 542 7.50 -3.11 -8.14
CA GLN A 542 7.91 -3.77 -6.90
C GLN A 542 6.77 -4.42 -6.11
N ARG A 543 5.51 -4.06 -6.39
CA ARG A 543 4.34 -4.55 -5.63
C ARG A 543 3.36 -5.41 -6.46
N SER A 544 3.54 -5.50 -7.77
CA SER A 544 2.62 -6.23 -8.66
C SER A 544 2.50 -7.74 -8.38
N ASN A 545 3.47 -8.36 -7.72
CA ASN A 545 3.41 -9.78 -7.37
C ASN A 545 2.40 -10.12 -6.26
N HIS A 546 1.96 -9.13 -5.46
CA HIS A 546 1.08 -9.36 -4.33
C HIS A 546 -0.35 -9.66 -4.78
N PRO A 547 -0.92 -10.84 -4.47
CA PRO A 547 -2.29 -11.17 -4.83
C PRO A 547 -3.34 -10.33 -4.08
N SER A 548 -3.01 -9.75 -2.95
CA SER A 548 -3.88 -8.85 -2.19
C SER A 548 -4.18 -7.54 -2.92
N ILE A 549 -3.25 -7.00 -3.72
CA ILE A 549 -3.49 -5.76 -4.47
C ILE A 549 -4.47 -6.04 -5.60
N VAL A 550 -5.61 -5.34 -5.59
CA VAL A 550 -6.69 -5.51 -6.57
C VAL A 550 -6.99 -4.28 -7.39
N GLN A 551 -6.50 -3.11 -7.00
CA GLN A 551 -6.73 -1.84 -7.67
C GLN A 551 -5.56 -0.88 -7.44
N TRP A 552 -5.27 -0.03 -8.44
CA TRP A 552 -4.34 1.09 -8.35
C TRP A 552 -5.11 2.41 -8.40
N GLU A 553 -4.78 3.34 -7.49
CA GLU A 553 -5.34 4.69 -7.45
C GLU A 553 -4.25 5.67 -7.92
N THR A 554 -4.51 6.48 -8.94
CA THR A 554 -3.48 7.41 -9.43
C THR A 554 -3.54 8.78 -8.77
N PHE A 555 -4.73 9.31 -8.52
CA PHE A 555 -4.95 10.61 -7.87
C PHE A 555 -6.06 10.54 -6.83
N ASN A 556 -6.15 11.58 -6.01
CA ASN A 556 -7.18 11.77 -4.99
C ASN A 556 -7.73 13.20 -5.03
N GLU A 557 -9.04 13.35 -4.84
CA GLU A 557 -9.75 14.61 -4.57
C GLU A 557 -9.42 15.78 -5.51
N GLN A 558 -9.47 15.52 -6.80
CA GLN A 558 -9.26 16.53 -7.84
C GLN A 558 -7.80 16.99 -8.03
N ASP A 559 -6.82 16.35 -7.38
CA ASP A 559 -5.42 16.68 -7.67
C ASP A 559 -5.05 16.40 -9.12
N CYS A 560 -5.74 15.47 -9.79
CA CYS A 560 -5.64 15.29 -11.23
C CYS A 560 -6.04 16.55 -12.01
N TRP A 561 -6.93 17.38 -11.52
CA TRP A 561 -7.32 18.65 -12.15
C TRP A 561 -6.19 19.66 -12.20
N GLN A 562 -5.35 19.71 -11.19
CA GLN A 562 -4.21 20.60 -11.18
C GLN A 562 -3.19 20.15 -12.24
N VAL A 563 -2.94 18.83 -12.31
CA VAL A 563 -2.12 18.23 -13.37
C VAL A 563 -2.76 18.46 -14.73
N PHE A 564 -4.08 18.23 -14.87
CA PHE A 564 -4.80 18.41 -16.11
C PHE A 564 -4.77 19.85 -16.64
N LYS A 565 -4.88 20.84 -15.77
CA LYS A 565 -4.79 22.27 -16.14
C LYS A 565 -3.42 22.65 -16.68
N THR A 566 -2.36 22.06 -16.15
CA THR A 566 -0.97 22.37 -16.53
C THR A 566 -0.48 21.50 -17.67
N ALA A 567 -0.96 20.24 -17.77
CA ALA A 567 -0.59 19.24 -18.76
C ALA A 567 -1.79 18.34 -19.11
N PRO A 568 -2.70 18.75 -19.99
CA PRO A 568 -3.98 18.06 -20.23
C PRO A 568 -3.87 16.57 -20.61
N HIS A 569 -2.76 16.16 -21.22
CA HIS A 569 -2.53 14.76 -21.62
C HIS A 569 -1.93 13.90 -20.51
N ALA A 570 -1.31 14.50 -19.48
CA ALA A 570 -0.54 13.77 -18.48
C ALA A 570 -1.40 12.79 -17.66
N VAL A 571 -2.64 13.14 -17.32
CA VAL A 571 -3.51 12.24 -16.54
C VAL A 571 -3.81 10.94 -17.30
N ALA A 572 -4.13 11.04 -18.60
CA ALA A 572 -4.35 9.85 -19.42
C ALA A 572 -3.06 9.04 -19.65
N ASP A 573 -1.91 9.73 -19.74
CA ASP A 573 -0.60 9.09 -19.87
C ASP A 573 -0.22 8.33 -18.59
N ILE A 574 -0.49 8.91 -17.42
CA ILE A 574 -0.27 8.29 -16.12
C ILE A 574 -1.13 7.03 -15.95
N VAL A 575 -2.41 7.09 -16.30
CA VAL A 575 -3.28 5.90 -16.28
C VAL A 575 -2.78 4.82 -17.26
N ARG A 576 -2.31 5.22 -18.44
CA ARG A 576 -1.71 4.29 -19.41
C ARG A 576 -0.41 3.68 -18.87
N LEU A 577 0.43 4.48 -18.21
CA LEU A 577 1.66 4.02 -17.56
C LEU A 577 1.34 2.96 -16.49
N ALA A 578 0.37 3.24 -15.61
CA ALA A 578 -0.04 2.28 -14.58
C ALA A 578 -0.49 0.95 -15.22
N ARG A 579 -1.36 0.99 -16.23
CA ARG A 579 -1.82 -0.21 -16.92
C ARG A 579 -0.72 -0.96 -17.67
N ALA A 580 0.21 -0.24 -18.30
CA ALA A 580 1.32 -0.85 -19.04
C ALA A 580 2.35 -1.49 -18.11
N THR A 581 2.50 -0.97 -16.89
CA THR A 581 3.44 -1.48 -15.89
C THR A 581 2.87 -2.69 -15.15
N ASP A 582 1.54 -2.71 -14.92
CA ASP A 582 0.87 -3.82 -14.23
C ASP A 582 0.54 -4.98 -15.20
N GLY A 583 1.35 -6.02 -15.18
CA GLY A 583 1.16 -7.22 -16.00
C GLY A 583 -0.14 -8.00 -15.69
N GLN A 584 -0.77 -7.78 -14.54
CA GLN A 584 -2.02 -8.46 -14.14
C GLN A 584 -3.28 -7.68 -14.57
N HIS A 585 -3.15 -6.52 -15.21
CA HIS A 585 -4.25 -5.70 -15.74
C HIS A 585 -5.32 -5.37 -14.70
N ARG A 586 -4.91 -5.03 -13.48
CA ARG A 586 -5.82 -4.59 -12.43
C ARG A 586 -6.53 -3.30 -12.82
N PRO A 587 -7.77 -3.07 -12.32
CA PRO A 587 -8.44 -1.78 -12.49
C PRO A 587 -7.59 -0.63 -11.98
N VAL A 588 -7.70 0.50 -12.67
CA VAL A 588 -7.07 1.76 -12.28
C VAL A 588 -8.15 2.79 -12.02
N ASP A 589 -8.20 3.31 -10.81
CA ASP A 589 -8.95 4.53 -10.53
C ASP A 589 -8.09 5.75 -10.90
N THR A 590 -8.68 6.64 -11.66
CA THR A 590 -8.00 7.85 -12.12
C THR A 590 -7.86 8.88 -11.01
N ASP A 591 -8.92 9.05 -10.22
CA ASP A 591 -9.03 10.14 -9.25
C ASP A 591 -10.11 9.81 -8.23
N SER A 592 -9.73 9.26 -7.10
CA SER A 592 -10.67 8.91 -6.06
C SER A 592 -11.38 10.17 -5.53
N GLY A 593 -12.71 10.14 -5.49
CA GLY A 593 -13.54 11.29 -5.16
C GLY A 593 -13.74 12.29 -6.30
N GLY A 594 -12.97 12.22 -7.37
CA GLY A 594 -13.07 13.12 -8.53
C GLY A 594 -14.21 12.81 -9.48
N GLY A 595 -14.88 11.69 -9.36
CA GLY A 595 -15.77 10.96 -10.28
C GLY A 595 -16.66 11.73 -11.23
N ALA A 596 -17.13 12.91 -10.86
CA ALA A 596 -18.03 13.72 -11.68
C ALA A 596 -17.29 14.67 -12.64
N ASN A 597 -15.99 14.80 -12.55
CA ASN A 597 -15.26 15.86 -13.24
C ASN A 597 -14.86 15.49 -14.67
N GLY A 598 -15.41 14.41 -15.21
CA GLY A 598 -15.50 14.24 -16.66
C GLY A 598 -14.26 13.70 -17.35
N LEU A 599 -13.22 13.24 -16.64
CA LEU A 599 -12.12 12.53 -17.28
C LEU A 599 -12.56 11.08 -17.56
N PRO A 600 -12.81 10.68 -18.83
CA PRO A 600 -13.38 9.37 -19.17
C PRO A 600 -12.32 8.27 -19.21
N VAL A 601 -11.31 8.35 -18.35
CA VAL A 601 -10.21 7.40 -18.22
C VAL A 601 -10.36 6.63 -16.89
N GLY A 602 -9.69 5.47 -16.77
CA GLY A 602 -9.84 4.60 -15.60
C GLY A 602 -11.06 3.67 -15.68
N ASP A 603 -11.19 2.85 -14.63
CA ASP A 603 -12.15 1.74 -14.55
C ASP A 603 -13.19 1.95 -13.44
N VAL A 604 -13.07 3.04 -12.66
CA VAL A 604 -13.89 3.34 -11.50
C VAL A 604 -14.62 4.66 -11.66
N ASN A 605 -15.88 4.72 -11.26
CA ASN A 605 -16.64 5.95 -11.04
C ASN A 605 -16.75 6.18 -9.55
N ASP A 606 -15.76 6.86 -9.00
CA ASP A 606 -15.59 7.06 -7.57
C ASP A 606 -16.07 8.45 -7.13
N ILE A 607 -16.72 8.49 -5.96
CA ILE A 607 -17.10 9.73 -5.28
C ILE A 607 -16.66 9.68 -3.82
N HIS A 608 -16.34 10.85 -3.24
CA HIS A 608 -16.30 11.05 -1.80
C HIS A 608 -17.64 11.60 -1.30
N SER A 609 -18.10 11.13 -0.16
CA SER A 609 -19.43 11.47 0.36
C SER A 609 -19.44 11.56 1.88
N TYR A 610 -19.06 12.72 2.39
CA TYR A 610 -19.03 12.98 3.82
C TYR A 610 -20.27 13.76 4.31
N PRO A 611 -20.76 13.46 5.53
CA PRO A 611 -20.45 12.28 6.30
C PRO A 611 -21.24 11.04 5.83
N TYR A 612 -22.39 11.18 5.20
CA TYR A 612 -23.28 10.08 4.84
C TYR A 612 -23.04 9.57 3.42
N PRO A 613 -23.16 8.24 3.19
CA PRO A 613 -23.06 7.68 1.84
C PRO A 613 -24.21 8.20 0.97
N ARG A 614 -23.90 8.52 -0.28
CA ARG A 614 -24.91 8.90 -1.30
C ARG A 614 -24.82 7.96 -2.49
N PRO A 615 -25.90 7.86 -3.28
CA PRO A 615 -25.89 7.02 -4.48
C PRO A 615 -24.82 7.48 -5.48
N VAL A 616 -24.10 6.50 -6.03
CA VAL A 616 -23.24 6.63 -7.19
C VAL A 616 -23.61 5.52 -8.17
N LEU A 617 -23.73 5.85 -9.44
CA LEU A 617 -24.12 4.88 -10.46
C LEU A 617 -22.90 4.46 -11.30
N PRO A 618 -22.84 3.18 -11.72
CA PRO A 618 -21.84 2.78 -12.69
C PRO A 618 -22.05 3.50 -14.01
N THR A 619 -20.98 3.70 -14.76
CA THR A 619 -21.07 4.16 -16.16
C THR A 619 -21.05 2.94 -17.09
N ALA A 620 -21.06 3.16 -18.41
CA ALA A 620 -20.94 2.05 -19.37
C ALA A 620 -19.65 1.23 -19.25
N ARG A 621 -18.60 1.80 -18.65
CA ARG A 621 -17.26 1.19 -18.57
C ARG A 621 -16.65 1.19 -17.16
N ARG A 622 -17.19 1.96 -16.20
CA ARG A 622 -16.63 2.16 -14.87
C ARG A 622 -17.62 1.66 -13.83
N TYR A 623 -17.18 0.81 -12.90
CA TYR A 623 -18.00 0.41 -11.76
C TYR A 623 -18.13 1.53 -10.75
N ALA A 624 -19.15 1.47 -9.90
CA ALA A 624 -19.47 2.52 -8.93
C ALA A 624 -18.79 2.25 -7.58
N MET A 625 -18.16 3.27 -7.00
CA MET A 625 -17.47 3.24 -5.73
C MET A 625 -17.77 4.52 -4.91
N ILE A 626 -17.88 4.37 -3.61
CA ILE A 626 -17.77 5.46 -2.64
C ILE A 626 -16.38 5.32 -2.02
N GLY A 627 -15.41 6.05 -2.56
CA GLY A 627 -13.99 5.95 -2.19
C GLY A 627 -13.65 6.49 -0.82
N GLU A 628 -14.50 7.38 -0.29
CA GLU A 628 -14.46 7.83 1.10
C GLU A 628 -15.86 8.24 1.58
N PHE A 629 -16.19 7.85 2.83
CA PHE A 629 -17.40 8.29 3.54
C PHE A 629 -17.20 8.20 5.05
N GLY A 630 -18.10 8.78 5.81
CA GLY A 630 -18.13 8.70 7.27
C GLY A 630 -17.36 9.83 7.92
N GLY A 631 -16.14 9.58 8.36
CA GLY A 631 -15.38 10.55 9.14
C GLY A 631 -16.06 10.85 10.47
N ILE A 632 -16.62 9.82 11.14
CA ILE A 632 -17.31 9.95 12.42
C ILE A 632 -16.27 9.90 13.53
N GLY A 633 -16.22 10.90 14.38
CA GLY A 633 -15.24 10.94 15.45
C GLY A 633 -15.84 11.04 16.84
N TYR A 634 -15.21 10.32 17.75
CA TYR A 634 -15.36 10.47 19.19
C TYR A 634 -14.01 10.75 19.83
N PHE A 635 -13.92 11.83 20.57
CA PHE A 635 -12.69 12.26 21.21
C PHE A 635 -12.47 11.52 22.55
N ALA A 636 -11.53 10.62 22.59
CA ALA A 636 -11.11 9.98 23.83
C ALA A 636 -10.15 10.91 24.58
N ARG A 637 -10.62 11.56 25.66
CA ARG A 637 -9.80 12.48 26.45
C ARG A 637 -8.50 11.82 26.92
N GLY A 638 -7.38 12.51 26.70
CA GLY A 638 -6.03 12.05 27.05
C GLY A 638 -5.42 11.14 25.99
N ARG A 639 -6.08 10.97 24.84
CA ARG A 639 -5.58 10.24 23.67
C ARG A 639 -5.52 11.09 22.41
N GLU A 640 -5.85 12.37 22.52
CA GLU A 640 -5.75 13.32 21.43
C GLU A 640 -4.29 13.69 21.16
N TRP A 641 -3.92 13.78 19.88
CA TRP A 641 -2.60 14.26 19.46
C TRP A 641 -2.31 15.69 19.93
N VAL A 642 -3.34 16.55 19.91
CA VAL A 642 -3.31 17.88 20.50
C VAL A 642 -4.51 18.02 21.44
N PRO A 643 -4.31 18.30 22.73
CA PRO A 643 -5.40 18.38 23.70
C PRO A 643 -6.54 19.29 23.27
N GLY A 644 -7.76 18.75 23.24
CA GLY A 644 -8.98 19.48 22.91
C GLY A 644 -9.11 19.88 21.43
N LYS A 645 -8.26 19.37 20.55
CA LYS A 645 -8.34 19.60 19.11
C LYS A 645 -8.50 18.28 18.37
N CYS A 646 -9.54 18.20 17.57
CA CYS A 646 -9.80 17.09 16.65
C CYS A 646 -10.55 17.61 15.43
N HIS A 647 -10.23 17.03 14.29
CA HIS A 647 -10.96 17.21 13.05
C HIS A 647 -11.80 15.96 12.77
N THR A 648 -13.06 16.15 12.42
CA THR A 648 -13.98 15.09 12.02
C THR A 648 -15.04 15.67 11.11
N TYR A 649 -15.67 14.84 10.29
CA TYR A 649 -16.81 15.26 9.46
C TYR A 649 -18.13 15.17 10.22
N LEU A 650 -18.20 14.31 11.24
CA LEU A 650 -19.37 14.15 12.10
C LEU A 650 -18.97 13.78 13.52
N ASN A 651 -19.35 14.59 14.49
CA ASN A 651 -19.06 14.33 15.89
C ASN A 651 -20.06 13.35 16.51
N ALA A 652 -19.55 12.30 17.14
CA ALA A 652 -20.32 11.41 18.00
C ALA A 652 -20.16 11.79 19.47
N SER A 653 -21.23 11.67 20.26
CA SER A 653 -21.22 12.00 21.69
C SER A 653 -20.63 10.88 22.57
N SER A 654 -20.47 9.70 22.01
CA SER A 654 -19.93 8.51 22.68
C SER A 654 -19.50 7.45 21.65
N PRO A 655 -18.66 6.46 22.03
CA PRO A 655 -18.35 5.31 21.17
C PRO A 655 -19.60 4.52 20.75
N ALA A 656 -20.59 4.39 21.63
CA ALA A 656 -21.86 3.74 21.30
C ALA A 656 -22.59 4.49 20.19
N LYS A 657 -22.62 5.83 20.26
CA LYS A 657 -23.26 6.64 19.23
C LYS A 657 -22.50 6.60 17.90
N GLU A 658 -21.17 6.56 17.93
CA GLU A 658 -20.33 6.36 16.75
C GLU A 658 -20.66 5.02 16.06
N ALA A 659 -20.71 3.93 16.83
CA ALA A 659 -21.08 2.61 16.33
C ALA A 659 -22.51 2.59 15.72
N ASP A 660 -23.50 3.22 16.40
CA ASP A 660 -24.88 3.30 15.90
C ASP A 660 -24.97 4.05 14.57
N ILE A 661 -24.25 5.17 14.45
CA ILE A 661 -24.23 5.99 13.23
C ILE A 661 -23.60 5.16 12.09
N TYR A 662 -22.47 4.50 12.34
CA TYR A 662 -21.79 3.68 11.35
C TYR A 662 -22.68 2.51 10.87
N VAL A 663 -23.28 1.77 11.79
CA VAL A 663 -24.21 0.67 11.47
C VAL A 663 -25.38 1.17 10.61
N ASN A 664 -25.88 2.37 10.90
CA ASN A 664 -26.95 2.96 10.09
C ASN A 664 -26.45 3.36 8.68
N MET A 665 -25.25 3.92 8.54
CA MET A 665 -24.64 4.19 7.23
C MET A 665 -24.42 2.90 6.42
N THR A 666 -24.01 1.83 7.08
CA THR A 666 -23.84 0.50 6.44
C THR A 666 -25.17 -0.04 5.92
N ARG A 667 -26.28 0.15 6.68
CA ARG A 667 -27.64 -0.22 6.20
C ARG A 667 -28.04 0.60 4.97
N GLN A 668 -27.76 1.90 4.95
CA GLN A 668 -28.02 2.74 3.77
C GLN A 668 -27.24 2.22 2.54
N MET A 669 -26.00 1.77 2.70
CA MET A 669 -25.24 1.16 1.58
C MET A 669 -25.82 -0.17 1.11
N ILE A 670 -26.41 -0.99 1.99
CA ILE A 670 -27.17 -2.18 1.60
C ILE A 670 -28.34 -1.80 0.68
N ASP A 671 -29.05 -0.71 1.01
CA ASP A 671 -30.16 -0.20 0.19
C ASP A 671 -29.67 0.38 -1.16
N LEU A 672 -28.43 0.84 -1.23
CA LEU A 672 -27.80 1.32 -2.47
C LEU A 672 -27.20 0.19 -3.34
N ALA A 673 -26.98 -1.00 -2.80
CA ALA A 673 -26.34 -2.10 -3.53
C ALA A 673 -27.08 -2.44 -4.87
N PRO A 674 -28.42 -2.44 -4.96
CA PRO A 674 -29.13 -2.70 -6.22
C PRO A 674 -28.87 -1.65 -7.32
N THR A 675 -28.37 -0.46 -6.98
CA THR A 675 -28.02 0.57 -7.96
C THR A 675 -26.68 0.30 -8.69
N GLY A 676 -25.96 -0.74 -8.28
CA GLY A 676 -24.66 -1.09 -8.84
C GLY A 676 -23.47 -0.63 -8.02
N LEU A 677 -23.68 -0.12 -6.80
CA LEU A 677 -22.59 0.17 -5.86
C LEU A 677 -21.76 -1.11 -5.64
N SER A 678 -20.44 -0.99 -5.79
CA SER A 678 -19.52 -2.15 -5.81
C SER A 678 -18.40 -2.05 -4.78
N ALA A 679 -18.17 -0.87 -4.25
CA ALA A 679 -17.15 -0.63 -3.22
C ALA A 679 -17.54 0.55 -2.32
N SER A 680 -17.11 0.48 -1.06
CA SER A 680 -17.24 1.56 -0.09
C SER A 680 -16.10 1.54 0.91
N ILE A 681 -15.46 2.70 1.10
CA ILE A 681 -14.30 2.87 1.99
C ILE A 681 -14.65 3.90 3.06
N TYR A 682 -14.66 3.46 4.32
CA TYR A 682 -14.89 4.31 5.47
C TYR A 682 -13.61 5.05 5.87
N THR A 683 -13.69 6.32 6.18
CA THR A 683 -12.61 7.13 6.77
C THR A 683 -12.80 7.20 8.28
N GLN A 684 -11.94 6.52 9.09
CA GLN A 684 -10.82 5.68 8.73
C GLN A 684 -10.56 4.58 9.79
N ILE A 685 -9.48 3.79 9.63
CA ILE A 685 -9.17 2.70 10.57
C ILE A 685 -8.72 3.22 11.93
N THR A 686 -7.78 4.19 11.96
CA THR A 686 -7.24 4.77 13.19
C THR A 686 -7.33 6.28 13.15
N ASP A 687 -7.43 6.92 14.30
CA ASP A 687 -7.09 8.34 14.39
C ASP A 687 -5.66 8.56 13.88
N VAL A 688 -5.42 9.72 13.26
CA VAL A 688 -4.10 10.15 12.81
C VAL A 688 -3.92 11.63 13.14
N GLU A 689 -3.04 11.92 14.08
CA GLU A 689 -2.76 13.29 14.56
C GLU A 689 -4.05 14.05 14.93
N LEU A 690 -4.50 15.05 14.17
CA LEU A 690 -5.74 15.77 14.44
C LEU A 690 -6.97 15.12 13.84
N GLU A 691 -6.84 14.21 12.93
CA GLU A 691 -7.96 13.51 12.33
C GLU A 691 -8.41 12.38 13.26
N CYS A 692 -9.52 12.63 14.01
CA CYS A 692 -9.96 11.76 15.12
C CYS A 692 -11.22 10.97 14.75
N ASP A 693 -11.29 10.44 13.55
CA ASP A 693 -12.44 9.74 12.99
C ASP A 693 -12.18 8.24 12.72
N GLY A 694 -11.11 7.73 13.32
CA GLY A 694 -10.78 6.32 13.29
C GLY A 694 -11.63 5.46 14.22
N PHE A 695 -11.79 4.18 13.89
CA PHE A 695 -12.36 3.18 14.79
C PHE A 695 -11.45 2.82 15.95
N LEU A 696 -10.17 3.03 15.76
CA LEU A 696 -9.15 2.89 16.79
C LEU A 696 -8.59 4.27 17.14
N ASN A 697 -8.22 4.47 18.39
CA ASN A 697 -7.41 5.61 18.78
C ASN A 697 -6.05 5.57 18.06
N TYR A 698 -5.34 6.67 18.00
CA TYR A 698 -4.04 6.75 17.31
C TYR A 698 -3.01 5.76 17.89
N ASP A 699 -3.07 5.46 19.19
CA ASP A 699 -2.26 4.45 19.88
C ASP A 699 -2.73 2.99 19.67
N ARG A 700 -3.69 2.75 18.77
CA ARG A 700 -4.31 1.45 18.44
C ARG A 700 -5.15 0.84 19.56
N THR A 701 -5.49 1.59 20.60
CA THR A 701 -6.50 1.11 21.54
C THR A 701 -7.90 1.22 20.93
N SER A 702 -8.75 0.22 21.18
CA SER A 702 -10.12 0.22 20.65
C SER A 702 -10.97 1.31 21.29
N LYS A 703 -11.79 1.99 20.49
CA LYS A 703 -12.86 2.88 20.98
C LYS A 703 -14.11 2.10 21.40
N PHE A 704 -14.31 0.89 20.90
CA PHE A 704 -15.52 0.11 21.03
C PHE A 704 -15.42 -1.02 22.05
N THR A 705 -16.52 -1.33 22.69
CA THR A 705 -16.70 -2.55 23.47
C THR A 705 -16.82 -3.77 22.53
N PRO A 706 -16.59 -4.99 23.01
CA PRO A 706 -16.76 -6.21 22.21
C PRO A 706 -18.16 -6.34 21.59
N ALA A 707 -19.22 -5.91 22.27
CA ALA A 707 -20.58 -5.92 21.75
C ALA A 707 -20.80 -4.96 20.58
N GLN A 708 -20.21 -3.75 20.66
CA GLN A 708 -20.25 -2.75 19.57
C GLN A 708 -19.43 -3.24 18.36
N THR A 709 -18.24 -3.78 18.59
CA THR A 709 -17.45 -4.41 17.53
C THR A 709 -18.21 -5.52 16.82
N ALA A 710 -18.91 -6.36 17.57
CA ALA A 710 -19.73 -7.44 16.99
C ALA A 710 -20.88 -6.90 16.13
N ALA A 711 -21.57 -5.84 16.58
CA ALA A 711 -22.67 -5.20 15.82
C ALA A 711 -22.14 -4.55 14.50
N ILE A 712 -21.01 -3.89 14.55
CA ILE A 712 -20.33 -3.33 13.37
C ILE A 712 -19.94 -4.44 12.40
N ARG A 713 -19.34 -5.52 12.92
CA ARG A 713 -18.95 -6.69 12.14
C ARG A 713 -20.13 -7.31 11.40
N GLU A 714 -21.21 -7.57 12.10
CA GLU A 714 -22.44 -8.15 11.51
C GLU A 714 -22.99 -7.27 10.39
N ALA A 715 -23.00 -5.93 10.57
CA ALA A 715 -23.44 -4.99 9.56
C ALA A 715 -22.57 -5.07 8.30
N ASN A 716 -21.25 -5.11 8.45
CA ASN A 716 -20.28 -5.17 7.35
C ASN A 716 -20.36 -6.51 6.60
N GLU A 717 -20.41 -7.65 7.31
CA GLU A 717 -20.55 -8.97 6.71
C GLU A 717 -21.87 -9.06 5.93
N LYS A 718 -22.96 -8.48 6.44
CA LYS A 718 -24.25 -8.40 5.75
C LYS A 718 -24.15 -7.53 4.49
N LEU A 719 -23.51 -6.38 4.55
CA LEU A 719 -23.27 -5.52 3.36
C LEU A 719 -22.53 -6.29 2.27
N ILE A 720 -21.41 -6.93 2.62
CA ILE A 720 -20.61 -7.70 1.67
C ILE A 720 -21.45 -8.83 1.05
N ALA A 721 -22.19 -9.59 1.85
CA ALA A 721 -22.99 -10.69 1.37
C ALA A 721 -24.12 -10.24 0.44
N VAL A 722 -24.89 -9.22 0.83
CA VAL A 722 -26.02 -8.71 0.03
C VAL A 722 -25.53 -8.07 -1.26
N ALA A 723 -24.52 -7.19 -1.18
CA ALA A 723 -24.05 -6.44 -2.34
C ALA A 723 -23.25 -7.30 -3.34
N SER A 724 -22.57 -8.35 -2.87
CA SER A 724 -21.93 -9.34 -3.77
C SER A 724 -22.95 -10.21 -4.51
N ALA A 725 -24.14 -10.41 -3.95
CA ALA A 725 -25.21 -11.17 -4.60
C ALA A 725 -25.90 -10.37 -5.71
N GLN A 726 -25.95 -9.03 -5.60
CA GLN A 726 -26.56 -8.14 -6.59
C GLN A 726 -25.71 -8.02 -7.87
#